data_f89024cb0f532794db502b88c0943c6e
#
_entry.id   f89024cb0f532794db502b88c0943c6e
#
_cell.length_a   1.000
_cell.length_b   1.000
_cell.length_c   1.000
_cell.angle_alpha   90.00
_cell.angle_beta   90.00
_cell.angle_gamma   90.00
#
_symmetry.space_group_name_H-M   'P 1'
#
loop_
_entity.id
_entity.type
_entity.pdbx_description
1 polymer ?
#
loop_
_entity_poly.entity_id
_entity_poly.type
_entity_poly.pdbx_seq_one_letter_code
_entity_poly.pdbx_strand_id
1 'polypeptide(L)'
;MELDRSGRVLAALSVLPALAVAGWLLAGLPLLLLGRYAPLPAALLGLSAAAALGWAGTRGLGKAVEATGRQVAGVVAVAAVSGVVNAIMHSEQIAVRRDPATYAQYAAWIAGHGSLPIPVRAEAFGGADPSLIFKSVGFYDVDGSVVPQFMPGPPMLFAIGDWLGAPFVIPALLGALAVLTLAGVVVRLAGARWAVVAAVALAVSLPILYTSRTTFSEIPSLILLFGGMSLAYDALARPGWGRGLLAGLVFGLAVLVRIDGLRDVLPVLAFAGLLVALRRFRRPEGAVGPPLLVGLLAGGGIGMLAAYLLARPYLSYLSGSVEPLLLIGAAVLVLILIGAVAAPALARLRLPGWLPTAAGGLVVLVMTALYVRPWLQTVTRLPQNADDRRTFQMIEQIQRANGLPVDGTRLYFEDSLHWVTWYVGVPVVVLATIAAAVLVRKLLLKGAPFEWLLPLAIVGWTTVTTLLRPEITPDHPWAARRLVPVVIPGLILIATYALARLGAAFDRHGPRSRLWGNAVVVLLVLVPPAITSIGTAFTPIERGEAAAVEAMCAKLPPDASVLIVERVTGDRFTQVVRGMCDRPAAQVARPGESDVASEPEVRRLAERVRAAGRVPVVLAAEAAQVAPYGSPSQVMALVARQDERSLTEAPNGTWTLRMNVWMAIPGP
;
A
#
# COMPACT_ATOMS: atom_id res chain seq x y z
N MET A 1 -28.81 17.32 20.98
CA MET A 1 -27.96 16.59 21.95
C MET A 1 -27.59 15.19 21.44
N GLU A 2 -28.51 14.38 20.92
CA GLU A 2 -28.23 13.03 20.40
C GLU A 2 -27.39 13.04 19.11
N LEU A 3 -27.69 13.89 18.13
CA LEU A 3 -26.91 14.07 16.90
C LEU A 3 -25.45 14.50 17.19
N ASP A 4 -25.26 15.36 18.18
CA ASP A 4 -23.92 15.81 18.62
C ASP A 4 -23.10 14.68 19.27
N ARG A 5 -23.74 13.76 20.00
CA ARG A 5 -23.07 12.61 20.62
C ARG A 5 -22.67 11.59 19.59
N SER A 6 -23.59 11.20 18.72
CA SER A 6 -23.33 10.25 17.64
C SER A 6 -22.28 10.77 16.64
N GLY A 7 -22.35 12.07 16.31
CA GLY A 7 -21.35 12.72 15.46
C GLY A 7 -19.95 12.71 16.07
N ARG A 8 -19.82 12.95 17.37
CA ARG A 8 -18.54 12.86 18.09
C ARG A 8 -17.98 11.44 18.10
N VAL A 9 -18.84 10.44 18.28
CA VAL A 9 -18.43 9.02 18.20
C VAL A 9 -17.89 8.69 16.82
N LEU A 10 -18.59 9.08 15.74
CA LEU A 10 -18.13 8.82 14.38
C LEU A 10 -16.81 9.54 14.06
N ALA A 11 -16.70 10.80 14.47
CA ALA A 11 -15.48 11.59 14.30
C ALA A 11 -14.28 10.94 15.03
N ALA A 12 -14.47 10.42 16.25
CA ALA A 12 -13.43 9.74 16.99
C ALA A 12 -13.07 8.40 16.32
N LEU A 13 -14.06 7.52 16.06
CA LEU A 13 -13.84 6.22 15.43
C LEU A 13 -13.09 6.30 14.10
N SER A 14 -13.29 7.39 13.37
CA SER A 14 -12.67 7.57 12.04
C SER A 14 -11.21 8.03 12.07
N VAL A 15 -10.73 8.64 13.15
CA VAL A 15 -9.33 9.08 13.28
C VAL A 15 -8.48 8.11 14.11
N LEU A 16 -9.12 7.33 14.98
CA LEU A 16 -8.43 6.35 15.83
C LEU A 16 -7.58 5.34 15.05
N PRO A 17 -8.00 4.81 13.87
CA PRO A 17 -7.16 3.92 13.08
C PRO A 17 -5.79 4.52 12.73
N ALA A 18 -5.77 5.74 12.22
CA ALA A 18 -4.53 6.41 11.85
C ALA A 18 -3.64 6.72 13.07
N LEU A 19 -4.25 7.09 14.19
CA LEU A 19 -3.54 7.36 15.45
C LEU A 19 -2.99 6.08 16.07
N ALA A 20 -3.72 4.97 15.99
CA ALA A 20 -3.26 3.67 16.45
C ALA A 20 -2.07 3.16 15.62
N VAL A 21 -2.18 3.23 14.28
CA VAL A 21 -1.08 2.88 13.37
C VAL A 21 0.13 3.77 13.64
N ALA A 22 -0.06 5.10 13.74
CA ALA A 22 1.03 6.04 14.02
C ALA A 22 1.71 5.74 15.37
N GLY A 23 0.93 5.51 16.44
CA GLY A 23 1.47 5.18 17.76
C GLY A 23 2.26 3.88 17.77
N TRP A 24 1.73 2.85 17.12
CA TRP A 24 2.44 1.57 16.98
C TRP A 24 3.76 1.71 16.23
N LEU A 25 3.77 2.43 15.11
CA LEU A 25 4.97 2.65 14.31
C LEU A 25 6.04 3.47 15.05
N LEU A 26 5.64 4.52 15.78
CA LEU A 26 6.56 5.35 16.57
C LEU A 26 7.19 4.60 17.73
N ALA A 27 6.45 3.70 18.37
CA ALA A 27 6.98 2.86 19.44
C ALA A 27 7.76 1.65 18.91
N GLY A 28 7.31 1.05 17.82
CA GLY A 28 7.90 -0.16 17.23
C GLY A 28 9.25 0.09 16.58
N LEU A 29 9.41 1.21 15.87
CA LEU A 29 10.67 1.50 15.16
C LEU A 29 11.89 1.56 16.08
N PRO A 30 11.91 2.27 17.22
CA PRO A 30 13.03 2.23 18.16
C PRO A 30 13.30 0.82 18.70
N LEU A 31 12.25 0.04 19.00
CA LEU A 31 12.40 -1.34 19.45
C LEU A 31 13.09 -2.20 18.37
N LEU A 32 12.70 -2.05 17.12
CA LEU A 32 13.31 -2.77 15.99
C LEU A 32 14.78 -2.38 15.80
N LEU A 33 15.10 -1.09 15.87
CA LEU A 33 16.47 -0.58 15.77
C LEU A 33 17.38 -1.07 16.91
N LEU A 34 16.81 -1.30 18.09
CA LEU A 34 17.51 -1.83 19.25
C LEU A 34 17.55 -3.38 19.31
N GLY A 35 16.97 -4.07 18.33
CA GLY A 35 16.87 -5.54 18.32
C GLY A 35 15.97 -6.10 19.42
N ARG A 36 14.97 -5.32 19.86
CA ARG A 36 14.05 -5.65 20.97
C ARG A 36 12.57 -5.61 20.57
N TYR A 37 12.28 -5.75 19.27
CA TYR A 37 10.92 -5.78 18.77
C TYR A 37 10.27 -7.15 19.09
N ALA A 38 9.75 -7.29 20.29
CA ALA A 38 9.16 -8.52 20.82
C ALA A 38 7.72 -8.25 21.33
N PRO A 39 6.88 -9.27 21.52
CA PRO A 39 5.45 -9.11 21.86
C PRO A 39 5.18 -8.17 23.03
N LEU A 40 5.83 -8.41 24.18
CA LEU A 40 5.56 -7.65 25.39
C LEU A 40 6.01 -6.19 25.31
N PRO A 41 7.27 -5.84 24.99
CA PRO A 41 7.67 -4.44 24.87
C PRO A 41 6.92 -3.70 23.75
N ALA A 42 6.65 -4.36 22.60
CA ALA A 42 5.90 -3.75 21.52
C ALA A 42 4.43 -3.49 21.92
N ALA A 43 3.78 -4.42 22.60
CA ALA A 43 2.41 -4.22 23.10
C ALA A 43 2.36 -3.09 24.15
N LEU A 44 3.25 -3.09 25.13
CA LEU A 44 3.25 -2.07 26.20
C LEU A 44 3.49 -0.67 25.62
N LEU A 45 4.53 -0.49 24.82
CA LEU A 45 4.88 0.83 24.28
C LEU A 45 3.96 1.22 23.13
N GLY A 46 3.63 0.27 22.23
CA GLY A 46 2.77 0.52 21.07
C GLY A 46 1.33 0.86 21.45
N LEU A 47 0.71 0.10 22.36
CA LEU A 47 -0.64 0.40 22.84
C LEU A 47 -0.68 1.68 23.68
N SER A 48 0.35 1.94 24.50
CA SER A 48 0.46 3.20 25.26
C SER A 48 0.59 4.40 24.34
N ALA A 49 1.43 4.31 23.31
CA ALA A 49 1.58 5.37 22.32
C ALA A 49 0.30 5.57 21.50
N ALA A 50 -0.35 4.47 21.06
CA ALA A 50 -1.63 4.52 20.38
C ALA A 50 -2.73 5.16 21.23
N ALA A 51 -2.80 4.80 22.51
CA ALA A 51 -3.75 5.39 23.46
C ALA A 51 -3.47 6.88 23.70
N ALA A 52 -2.19 7.27 23.87
CA ALA A 52 -1.80 8.66 24.06
C ALA A 52 -2.14 9.53 22.83
N LEU A 53 -1.80 9.06 21.63
CA LEU A 53 -2.14 9.76 20.39
C LEU A 53 -3.66 9.76 20.16
N GLY A 54 -4.35 8.64 20.43
CA GLY A 54 -5.80 8.54 20.36
C GLY A 54 -6.49 9.55 21.29
N TRP A 55 -6.04 9.63 22.53
CA TRP A 55 -6.54 10.62 23.49
C TRP A 55 -6.26 12.05 23.03
N ALA A 56 -5.02 12.35 22.59
CA ALA A 56 -4.65 13.67 22.11
C ALA A 56 -5.45 14.09 20.86
N GLY A 57 -5.62 13.18 19.89
CA GLY A 57 -6.32 13.45 18.64
C GLY A 57 -7.85 13.55 18.79
N THR A 58 -8.42 12.81 19.76
CA THR A 58 -9.88 12.84 20.00
C THR A 58 -10.31 13.88 21.05
N ARG A 59 -9.36 14.40 21.82
CA ARG A 59 -9.66 15.41 22.84
C ARG A 59 -10.11 16.73 22.20
N GLY A 60 -11.35 17.12 22.48
CA GLY A 60 -11.93 18.34 21.97
C GLY A 60 -12.39 18.24 20.51
N LEU A 61 -12.61 17.05 19.95
CA LEU A 61 -13.46 16.85 18.78
C LEU A 61 -14.82 17.45 19.12
N GLY A 62 -15.13 18.61 18.58
CA GLY A 62 -16.39 19.29 18.84
C GLY A 62 -17.34 19.13 17.68
N LYS A 63 -18.40 19.93 17.64
CA LYS A 63 -19.55 19.95 16.72
C LYS A 63 -19.27 19.90 15.20
N ALA A 64 -18.08 19.50 14.76
CA ALA A 64 -17.69 19.50 13.36
C ALA A 64 -18.41 18.42 12.51
N VAL A 65 -19.04 17.41 13.15
CA VAL A 65 -19.68 16.30 12.48
C VAL A 65 -21.06 16.06 13.06
N GLU A 66 -22.08 16.10 12.21
CA GLU A 66 -23.46 15.74 12.57
C GLU A 66 -23.78 14.35 12.01
N ALA A 67 -24.16 13.42 12.89
CA ALA A 67 -24.55 12.07 12.50
C ALA A 67 -25.63 11.49 13.41
N THR A 68 -26.52 10.68 12.85
CA THR A 68 -27.46 9.88 13.62
C THR A 68 -26.82 8.57 14.10
N GLY A 69 -27.34 7.98 15.16
CA GLY A 69 -26.90 6.66 15.63
C GLY A 69 -26.97 5.57 14.54
N ARG A 70 -27.99 5.62 13.66
CA ARG A 70 -28.12 4.68 12.53
C ARG A 70 -26.99 4.86 11.49
N GLN A 71 -26.55 6.08 11.22
CA GLN A 71 -25.45 6.32 10.30
C GLN A 71 -24.12 5.82 10.88
N VAL A 72 -23.88 6.05 12.16
CA VAL A 72 -22.71 5.49 12.85
C VAL A 72 -22.72 3.97 12.79
N ALA A 73 -23.84 3.35 13.17
CA ALA A 73 -24.02 1.90 13.12
C ALA A 73 -23.83 1.35 11.70
N GLY A 74 -24.33 2.06 10.67
CA GLY A 74 -24.16 1.68 9.27
C GLY A 74 -22.69 1.66 8.84
N VAL A 75 -21.91 2.71 9.15
CA VAL A 75 -20.48 2.76 8.83
C VAL A 75 -19.70 1.66 9.56
N VAL A 76 -19.97 1.47 10.87
CA VAL A 76 -19.31 0.42 11.68
C VAL A 76 -19.68 -0.97 11.18
N ALA A 77 -20.94 -1.21 10.81
CA ALA A 77 -21.38 -2.49 10.27
C ALA A 77 -20.69 -2.82 8.94
N VAL A 78 -20.58 -1.84 8.01
CA VAL A 78 -19.86 -2.03 6.75
C VAL A 78 -18.39 -2.37 7.01
N ALA A 79 -17.72 -1.63 7.88
CA ALA A 79 -16.33 -1.89 8.24
C ALA A 79 -16.16 -3.28 8.86
N ALA A 80 -17.02 -3.66 9.81
CA ALA A 80 -16.98 -4.96 10.48
C ALA A 80 -17.22 -6.12 9.49
N VAL A 81 -18.25 -6.00 8.63
CA VAL A 81 -18.55 -7.01 7.61
C VAL A 81 -17.40 -7.14 6.63
N SER A 82 -16.82 -6.02 6.17
CA SER A 82 -15.65 -6.03 5.29
C SER A 82 -14.46 -6.74 5.96
N GLY A 83 -14.18 -6.43 7.23
CA GLY A 83 -13.11 -7.09 7.97
C GLY A 83 -13.32 -8.60 8.11
N VAL A 84 -14.52 -9.03 8.50
CA VAL A 84 -14.87 -10.46 8.64
C VAL A 84 -14.77 -11.19 7.31
N VAL A 85 -15.34 -10.64 6.22
CA VAL A 85 -15.27 -11.24 4.88
C VAL A 85 -13.82 -11.36 4.43
N ASN A 86 -13.00 -10.33 4.59
CA ASN A 86 -11.59 -10.37 4.18
C ASN A 86 -10.77 -11.32 5.05
N ALA A 87 -11.07 -11.46 6.36
CA ALA A 87 -10.44 -12.44 7.24
C ALA A 87 -10.78 -13.88 6.84
N ILE A 88 -12.05 -14.15 6.46
CA ILE A 88 -12.48 -15.47 5.98
C ILE A 88 -11.84 -15.76 4.61
N MET A 89 -11.78 -14.76 3.72
CA MET A 89 -11.26 -14.86 2.35
C MET A 89 -9.79 -14.45 2.22
N HIS A 90 -8.98 -14.53 3.29
CA HIS A 90 -7.58 -14.15 3.26
C HIS A 90 -6.77 -14.98 2.27
N SER A 91 -5.66 -14.44 1.80
CA SER A 91 -4.71 -15.05 0.88
C SER A 91 -3.39 -15.31 1.60
N GLU A 92 -2.78 -16.48 1.36
CA GLU A 92 -1.58 -16.94 2.06
C GLU A 92 -0.34 -16.80 1.14
N GLN A 93 0.06 -15.56 0.85
CA GLN A 93 1.23 -15.29 0.00
C GLN A 93 2.52 -15.37 0.83
N ILE A 94 3.19 -16.51 0.84
CA ILE A 94 4.40 -16.82 1.62
C ILE A 94 5.61 -17.07 0.72
N ALA A 95 5.51 -17.96 -0.27
CA ALA A 95 6.58 -18.15 -1.26
C ALA A 95 6.72 -16.88 -2.13
N VAL A 96 7.94 -16.35 -2.23
CA VAL A 96 8.17 -15.01 -2.79
C VAL A 96 7.93 -14.98 -4.30
N ARG A 97 6.75 -14.53 -4.68
CA ARG A 97 6.35 -14.29 -6.09
C ARG A 97 6.00 -12.84 -6.35
N ARG A 98 5.48 -12.16 -5.32
CA ARG A 98 5.05 -10.76 -5.32
C ARG A 98 5.35 -10.14 -3.95
N ASP A 99 5.25 -8.80 -3.87
CA ASP A 99 5.55 -8.01 -2.68
C ASP A 99 4.92 -8.53 -1.36
N PRO A 100 3.66 -9.02 -1.33
CA PRO A 100 3.07 -9.50 -0.08
C PRO A 100 3.88 -10.61 0.60
N ALA A 101 4.42 -11.53 -0.18
CA ALA A 101 5.24 -12.60 0.38
C ALA A 101 6.54 -12.07 1.00
N THR A 102 7.15 -11.03 0.41
CA THR A 102 8.31 -10.36 1.01
C THR A 102 7.92 -9.70 2.33
N TYR A 103 6.77 -9.01 2.40
CA TYR A 103 6.26 -8.44 3.65
C TYR A 103 5.95 -9.51 4.70
N ALA A 104 5.35 -10.65 4.30
CA ALA A 104 5.06 -11.77 5.20
C ALA A 104 6.35 -12.36 5.77
N GLN A 105 7.35 -12.64 4.92
CA GLN A 105 8.65 -13.15 5.36
C GLN A 105 9.41 -12.15 6.26
N TYR A 106 9.29 -10.86 5.97
CA TYR A 106 9.85 -9.80 6.79
C TYR A 106 9.17 -9.74 8.16
N ALA A 107 7.83 -9.79 8.20
CA ALA A 107 7.06 -9.78 9.44
C ALA A 107 7.36 -11.00 10.30
N ALA A 108 7.36 -12.21 9.71
CA ALA A 108 7.69 -13.45 10.41
C ALA A 108 9.11 -13.40 11.01
N TRP A 109 10.09 -12.87 10.26
CA TRP A 109 11.45 -12.72 10.78
C TRP A 109 11.52 -11.79 12.00
N ILE A 110 10.98 -10.56 11.90
CA ILE A 110 11.05 -9.63 13.03
C ILE A 110 10.17 -10.06 14.21
N ALA A 111 9.09 -10.81 13.96
CA ALA A 111 8.27 -11.39 15.02
C ALA A 111 9.03 -12.42 15.85
N GLY A 112 9.86 -13.25 15.20
CA GLY A 112 10.65 -14.29 15.87
C GLY A 112 11.98 -13.80 16.45
N HIS A 113 12.61 -12.80 15.83
CA HIS A 113 13.99 -12.38 16.16
C HIS A 113 14.10 -10.95 16.71
N GLY A 114 13.08 -10.12 16.50
CA GLY A 114 13.04 -8.74 17.02
C GLY A 114 14.05 -7.76 16.40
N SER A 115 14.78 -8.16 15.36
CA SER A 115 15.95 -7.42 14.84
C SER A 115 16.14 -7.56 13.35
N LEU A 116 16.94 -6.65 12.78
CA LEU A 116 17.54 -6.68 11.44
C LEU A 116 19.00 -6.27 11.55
N PRO A 117 19.85 -6.61 10.58
CA PRO A 117 19.62 -7.44 9.38
C PRO A 117 19.49 -8.94 9.68
N ILE A 118 19.11 -9.72 8.66
CA ILE A 118 18.96 -11.18 8.73
C ILE A 118 20.33 -11.84 8.48
N PRO A 119 20.94 -12.59 9.42
CA PRO A 119 22.24 -13.22 9.22
C PRO A 119 22.16 -14.35 8.21
N VAL A 120 23.13 -14.45 7.30
CA VAL A 120 23.19 -15.51 6.28
C VAL A 120 23.75 -16.82 6.80
N ARG A 121 24.43 -16.83 7.96
CA ARG A 121 25.06 -17.99 8.60
C ARG A 121 26.02 -18.72 7.64
N ALA A 122 26.96 -17.99 7.00
CA ALA A 122 27.90 -18.55 6.00
C ALA A 122 28.77 -19.67 6.58
N GLU A 123 29.06 -19.65 7.87
CA GLU A 123 29.77 -20.69 8.61
C GLU A 123 29.10 -22.06 8.50
N ALA A 124 27.78 -22.11 8.35
CA ALA A 124 27.00 -23.32 8.16
C ALA A 124 27.25 -24.01 6.80
N PHE A 125 27.97 -23.33 5.89
CA PHE A 125 28.39 -23.84 4.58
C PHE A 125 29.91 -24.03 4.47
N GLY A 126 30.62 -23.98 5.60
CA GLY A 126 32.08 -24.00 5.65
C GLY A 126 32.74 -22.69 5.31
N GLY A 127 32.08 -21.56 5.58
CA GLY A 127 32.56 -20.19 5.35
C GLY A 127 32.13 -19.58 4.03
N ALA A 128 32.61 -18.38 3.75
CA ALA A 128 32.30 -17.66 2.53
C ALA A 128 32.78 -18.41 1.28
N ASP A 129 31.97 -18.37 0.22
CA ASP A 129 32.28 -18.98 -1.07
C ASP A 129 31.56 -18.19 -2.18
N PRO A 130 32.24 -17.82 -3.28
CA PRO A 130 31.64 -17.05 -4.37
C PRO A 130 30.49 -17.76 -5.09
N SER A 131 30.38 -19.07 -4.95
CA SER A 131 29.28 -19.85 -5.52
C SER A 131 28.05 -19.91 -4.61
N LEU A 132 28.11 -19.37 -3.41
CA LEU A 132 26.95 -19.22 -2.52
C LEU A 132 26.31 -17.84 -2.70
N ILE A 133 25.05 -17.83 -3.11
CA ILE A 133 24.24 -16.62 -3.30
C ILE A 133 23.20 -16.58 -2.19
N PHE A 134 23.34 -15.63 -1.26
CA PHE A 134 22.42 -15.48 -0.12
C PHE A 134 21.22 -14.59 -0.41
N LYS A 135 21.36 -13.64 -1.35
CA LYS A 135 20.25 -12.82 -1.80
C LYS A 135 19.18 -13.64 -2.51
N SER A 136 17.94 -13.15 -2.50
CA SER A 136 16.82 -13.68 -3.28
C SER A 136 15.89 -12.55 -3.67
N VAL A 137 14.83 -12.83 -4.42
CA VAL A 137 13.82 -11.81 -4.76
C VAL A 137 13.26 -11.19 -3.48
N GLY A 138 13.31 -9.86 -3.40
CA GLY A 138 12.85 -9.11 -2.23
C GLY A 138 13.81 -9.10 -1.03
N PHE A 139 15.04 -9.65 -1.16
CA PHE A 139 16.06 -9.66 -0.09
C PHE A 139 17.44 -9.40 -0.68
N TYR A 140 18.07 -8.33 -0.23
CA TYR A 140 19.36 -7.83 -0.73
C TYR A 140 20.51 -8.24 0.18
N ASP A 141 21.67 -8.57 -0.41
CA ASP A 141 22.92 -8.82 0.33
C ASP A 141 23.49 -7.52 0.91
N VAL A 142 23.89 -7.58 2.18
CA VAL A 142 24.60 -6.51 2.87
C VAL A 142 25.58 -7.12 3.88
N ASP A 143 26.87 -7.09 3.59
CA ASP A 143 27.96 -7.43 4.50
C ASP A 143 27.75 -8.71 5.37
N GLY A 144 27.51 -9.85 4.73
CA GLY A 144 27.29 -11.13 5.41
C GLY A 144 25.91 -11.30 6.04
N SER A 145 24.97 -10.44 5.64
CA SER A 145 23.57 -10.47 6.05
C SER A 145 22.67 -10.19 4.84
N VAL A 146 21.38 -10.37 4.99
CA VAL A 146 20.40 -9.88 4.02
C VAL A 146 19.43 -8.91 4.71
N VAL A 147 19.00 -7.90 3.95
CA VAL A 147 17.95 -6.98 4.35
C VAL A 147 16.75 -7.11 3.43
N PRO A 148 15.52 -7.11 3.96
CA PRO A 148 14.32 -7.14 3.13
C PRO A 148 14.21 -5.88 2.27
N GLN A 149 13.66 -6.03 1.08
CA GLN A 149 13.13 -4.93 0.29
C GLN A 149 11.98 -4.26 1.07
N PHE A 150 11.72 -3.00 0.79
CA PHE A 150 10.63 -2.22 1.35
C PHE A 150 10.86 -1.61 2.75
N MET A 151 9.91 -0.76 3.10
CA MET A 151 9.93 -0.02 4.37
C MET A 151 9.51 -0.91 5.54
N PRO A 152 10.07 -0.69 6.75
CA PRO A 152 9.81 -1.53 7.92
C PRO A 152 8.43 -1.33 8.55
N GLY A 153 7.70 -0.27 8.21
CA GLY A 153 6.40 0.04 8.82
C GLY A 153 5.36 -1.07 8.69
N PRO A 154 5.04 -1.55 7.48
CA PRO A 154 4.05 -2.62 7.31
C PRO A 154 4.42 -3.92 8.03
N PRO A 155 5.65 -4.45 7.93
CA PRO A 155 6.04 -5.65 8.68
C PRO A 155 5.88 -5.52 10.20
N MET A 156 6.15 -4.33 10.78
CA MET A 156 5.89 -4.09 12.21
C MET A 156 4.41 -4.18 12.57
N LEU A 157 3.50 -3.89 11.66
CA LEU A 157 2.06 -4.10 11.88
C LEU A 157 1.69 -5.57 11.70
N PHE A 158 2.20 -6.24 10.67
CA PHE A 158 1.86 -7.63 10.34
C PHE A 158 2.42 -8.62 11.38
N ALA A 159 3.58 -8.36 11.95
CA ALA A 159 4.17 -9.17 13.02
C ALA A 159 3.23 -9.37 14.24
N ILE A 160 2.25 -8.47 14.44
CA ILE A 160 1.20 -8.67 15.46
C ILE A 160 0.44 -9.96 15.16
N GLY A 161 0.15 -10.23 13.89
CA GLY A 161 -0.54 -11.45 13.46
C GLY A 161 0.26 -12.71 13.73
N ASP A 162 1.58 -12.67 13.47
CA ASP A 162 2.48 -13.78 13.77
C ASP A 162 2.49 -14.09 15.27
N TRP A 163 2.57 -13.08 16.13
CA TRP A 163 2.51 -13.25 17.59
C TRP A 163 1.17 -13.81 18.09
N LEU A 164 0.08 -13.55 17.37
CA LEU A 164 -1.26 -14.07 17.70
C LEU A 164 -1.56 -15.44 17.04
N GLY A 165 -0.63 -16.00 16.26
CA GLY A 165 -0.85 -17.22 15.47
C GLY A 165 -1.88 -17.05 14.35
N ALA A 166 -2.11 -15.81 13.89
CA ALA A 166 -3.10 -15.47 12.87
C ALA A 166 -2.56 -14.38 11.91
N PRO A 167 -1.47 -14.62 11.15
CA PRO A 167 -0.76 -13.61 10.38
C PRO A 167 -1.63 -12.86 9.36
N PHE A 168 -2.62 -13.54 8.78
CA PHE A 168 -3.46 -12.94 7.74
C PHE A 168 -4.73 -12.24 8.25
N VAL A 169 -4.96 -12.20 9.56
CA VAL A 169 -6.09 -11.45 10.18
C VAL A 169 -5.78 -9.96 10.26
N ILE A 170 -4.52 -9.58 10.48
CA ILE A 170 -4.13 -8.17 10.59
C ILE A 170 -4.38 -7.39 9.30
N PRO A 171 -4.04 -7.86 8.07
CA PRO A 171 -4.44 -7.20 6.85
C PRO A 171 -5.95 -6.95 6.74
N ALA A 172 -6.77 -7.92 7.08
CA ALA A 172 -8.23 -7.80 7.07
C ALA A 172 -8.74 -6.76 8.08
N LEU A 173 -8.18 -6.72 9.27
CA LEU A 173 -8.47 -5.70 10.29
C LEU A 173 -8.09 -4.30 9.77
N LEU A 174 -6.90 -4.15 9.18
CA LEU A 174 -6.49 -2.87 8.57
C LEU A 174 -7.44 -2.47 7.44
N GLY A 175 -7.92 -3.41 6.63
CA GLY A 175 -8.96 -3.15 5.61
C GLY A 175 -10.25 -2.58 6.21
N ALA A 176 -10.74 -3.16 7.31
CA ALA A 176 -11.89 -2.62 8.05
C ALA A 176 -11.63 -1.20 8.58
N LEU A 177 -10.44 -0.98 9.14
CA LEU A 177 -10.02 0.33 9.64
C LEU A 177 -9.90 1.38 8.52
N ALA A 178 -9.48 0.98 7.31
CA ALA A 178 -9.44 1.85 6.14
C ALA A 178 -10.84 2.31 5.72
N VAL A 179 -11.86 1.44 5.80
CA VAL A 179 -13.27 1.79 5.55
C VAL A 179 -13.74 2.86 6.54
N LEU A 180 -13.45 2.70 7.84
CA LEU A 180 -13.77 3.70 8.88
C LEU A 180 -13.05 5.04 8.59
N THR A 181 -11.79 4.98 8.17
CA THR A 181 -10.97 6.16 7.93
C THR A 181 -11.48 6.97 6.73
N LEU A 182 -11.83 6.32 5.62
CA LEU A 182 -12.44 7.01 4.47
C LEU A 182 -13.78 7.63 4.87
N ALA A 183 -14.65 6.87 5.56
CA ALA A 183 -15.94 7.39 6.03
C ALA A 183 -15.76 8.66 6.88
N GLY A 184 -14.66 8.75 7.63
CA GLY A 184 -14.32 9.91 8.44
C GLY A 184 -14.05 11.19 7.65
N VAL A 185 -13.37 11.08 6.52
CA VAL A 185 -13.16 12.23 5.61
C VAL A 185 -14.48 12.60 4.94
N VAL A 186 -15.22 11.59 4.47
CA VAL A 186 -16.51 11.83 3.79
C VAL A 186 -17.51 12.51 4.71
N VAL A 187 -17.61 12.09 5.98
CA VAL A 187 -18.56 12.70 6.91
C VAL A 187 -18.26 14.18 7.17
N ARG A 188 -16.98 14.56 7.19
CA ARG A 188 -16.53 15.95 7.39
C ARG A 188 -16.79 16.85 6.17
N LEU A 189 -16.70 16.28 4.97
CA LEU A 189 -16.74 17.05 3.72
C LEU A 189 -18.07 16.95 2.96
N ALA A 190 -18.76 15.81 3.05
CA ALA A 190 -19.98 15.52 2.30
C ALA A 190 -21.19 15.14 3.19
N GLY A 191 -20.95 14.86 4.48
CA GLY A 191 -21.97 14.54 5.47
C GLY A 191 -22.17 13.04 5.72
N ALA A 192 -22.72 12.71 6.90
CA ALA A 192 -22.77 11.35 7.43
C ALA A 192 -23.63 10.37 6.60
N ARG A 193 -24.67 10.86 5.91
CA ARG A 193 -25.48 10.06 4.98
C ARG A 193 -24.64 9.43 3.88
N TRP A 194 -23.72 10.19 3.31
CA TRP A 194 -22.87 9.78 2.20
C TRP A 194 -21.64 8.98 2.65
N ALA A 195 -21.26 9.10 3.92
CA ALA A 195 -20.19 8.30 4.50
C ALA A 195 -20.50 6.79 4.47
N VAL A 196 -21.78 6.39 4.67
CA VAL A 196 -22.20 4.98 4.53
C VAL A 196 -22.04 4.50 3.08
N VAL A 197 -22.45 5.32 2.11
CA VAL A 197 -22.33 4.98 0.68
C VAL A 197 -20.85 4.84 0.28
N ALA A 198 -20.01 5.78 0.70
CA ALA A 198 -18.56 5.72 0.44
C ALA A 198 -17.91 4.49 1.10
N ALA A 199 -18.31 4.16 2.32
CA ALA A 199 -17.85 2.97 3.04
C ALA A 199 -18.15 1.69 2.25
N VAL A 200 -19.39 1.54 1.73
CA VAL A 200 -19.78 0.39 0.90
C VAL A 200 -19.01 0.39 -0.41
N ALA A 201 -18.93 1.53 -1.12
CA ALA A 201 -18.20 1.64 -2.40
C ALA A 201 -16.73 1.23 -2.27
N LEU A 202 -16.06 1.64 -1.17
CA LEU A 202 -14.70 1.21 -0.88
C LEU A 202 -14.63 -0.29 -0.58
N ALA A 203 -15.49 -0.78 0.31
CA ALA A 203 -15.47 -2.16 0.79
C ALA A 203 -15.73 -3.20 -0.30
N VAL A 204 -16.51 -2.84 -1.35
CA VAL A 204 -16.80 -3.75 -2.46
C VAL A 204 -15.84 -3.61 -3.63
N SER A 205 -14.94 -2.64 -3.64
CA SER A 205 -13.96 -2.44 -4.73
C SER A 205 -12.89 -3.53 -4.71
N LEU A 206 -12.70 -4.21 -5.84
CA LEU A 206 -11.77 -5.34 -5.96
C LEU A 206 -10.33 -5.03 -5.50
N PRO A 207 -9.71 -3.89 -5.84
CA PRO A 207 -8.37 -3.60 -5.35
C PRO A 207 -8.28 -3.48 -3.82
N ILE A 208 -9.34 -3.03 -3.18
CA ILE A 208 -9.44 -2.94 -1.71
C ILE A 208 -9.59 -4.35 -1.10
N LEU A 209 -10.46 -5.19 -1.68
CA LEU A 209 -10.58 -6.60 -1.27
C LEU A 209 -9.25 -7.32 -1.43
N TYR A 210 -8.59 -7.17 -2.58
CA TYR A 210 -7.30 -7.79 -2.90
C TYR A 210 -6.21 -7.39 -1.89
N THR A 211 -6.06 -6.08 -1.62
CA THR A 211 -5.01 -5.58 -0.73
C THR A 211 -5.33 -5.71 0.76
N SER A 212 -6.58 -5.95 1.14
CA SER A 212 -7.00 -6.20 2.54
C SER A 212 -6.91 -7.68 2.95
N ARG A 213 -6.59 -8.59 2.04
CA ARG A 213 -6.58 -10.05 2.28
C ARG A 213 -5.20 -10.64 2.52
N THR A 214 -4.16 -9.87 2.29
CA THR A 214 -2.78 -10.28 2.47
C THR A 214 -1.90 -9.08 2.85
N THR A 215 -0.63 -9.31 3.08
CA THR A 215 0.34 -8.37 3.65
C THR A 215 0.77 -7.26 2.68
N PHE A 216 -0.16 -6.37 2.31
CA PHE A 216 0.09 -5.20 1.47
C PHE A 216 0.30 -3.91 2.27
N SER A 217 1.21 -3.06 1.84
CA SER A 217 1.48 -1.75 2.45
C SER A 217 0.50 -0.64 2.05
N GLU A 218 -0.32 -0.87 1.04
CA GLU A 218 -1.26 0.10 0.47
C GLU A 218 -2.36 0.50 1.47
N ILE A 219 -2.90 -0.46 2.22
CA ILE A 219 -3.97 -0.22 3.19
C ILE A 219 -3.48 0.61 4.39
N PRO A 220 -2.34 0.31 5.06
CA PRO A 220 -1.80 1.19 6.09
C PRO A 220 -1.48 2.60 5.58
N SER A 221 -1.01 2.74 4.32
CA SER A 221 -0.78 4.05 3.70
C SER A 221 -2.08 4.84 3.53
N LEU A 222 -3.16 4.21 3.03
CA LEU A 222 -4.50 4.80 2.95
C LEU A 222 -4.96 5.32 4.32
N ILE A 223 -4.82 4.50 5.37
CA ILE A 223 -5.22 4.87 6.75
C ILE A 223 -4.49 6.14 7.20
N LEU A 224 -3.17 6.23 6.99
CA LEU A 224 -2.40 7.41 7.40
C LEU A 224 -2.77 8.65 6.58
N LEU A 225 -2.89 8.53 5.25
CA LEU A 225 -3.19 9.66 4.39
C LEU A 225 -4.61 10.21 4.62
N PHE A 226 -5.64 9.36 4.66
CA PHE A 226 -7.01 9.80 4.89
C PHE A 226 -7.29 10.15 6.36
N GLY A 227 -6.64 9.47 7.30
CA GLY A 227 -6.66 9.86 8.71
C GLY A 227 -6.01 11.22 8.93
N GLY A 228 -4.88 11.47 8.27
CA GLY A 228 -4.22 12.79 8.22
C GLY A 228 -5.13 13.88 7.67
N MET A 229 -5.90 13.60 6.58
CA MET A 229 -6.89 14.55 6.05
C MET A 229 -7.98 14.88 7.09
N SER A 230 -8.50 13.87 7.81
CA SER A 230 -9.50 14.09 8.87
C SER A 230 -8.94 14.94 10.01
N LEU A 231 -7.71 14.65 10.45
CA LEU A 231 -7.04 15.42 11.50
C LEU A 231 -6.73 16.85 11.06
N ALA A 232 -6.31 17.05 9.79
CA ALA A 232 -6.07 18.38 9.25
C ALA A 232 -7.37 19.19 9.16
N TYR A 233 -8.49 18.58 8.73
CA TYR A 233 -9.80 19.19 8.76
C TYR A 233 -10.18 19.65 10.18
N ASP A 234 -10.04 18.76 11.17
CA ASP A 234 -10.36 19.06 12.57
C ASP A 234 -9.42 20.15 13.14
N ALA A 235 -8.14 20.19 12.71
CA ALA A 235 -7.20 21.23 13.08
C ALA A 235 -7.56 22.59 12.47
N LEU A 236 -8.05 22.64 11.23
CA LEU A 236 -8.51 23.88 10.59
C LEU A 236 -9.81 24.41 11.24
N ALA A 237 -10.73 23.50 11.59
CA ALA A 237 -11.99 23.87 12.27
C ALA A 237 -11.74 24.44 13.68
N ARG A 238 -10.69 23.98 14.35
CA ARG A 238 -10.28 24.43 15.68
C ARG A 238 -8.76 24.55 15.75
N PRO A 239 -8.21 25.70 15.29
CA PRO A 239 -6.77 25.88 15.24
C PRO A 239 -6.09 25.65 16.59
N GLY A 240 -5.00 24.87 16.59
CA GLY A 240 -4.21 24.56 17.77
C GLY A 240 -2.92 23.85 17.40
N TRP A 241 -1.83 24.18 18.12
CA TRP A 241 -0.51 23.64 17.83
C TRP A 241 -0.47 22.13 17.80
N GLY A 242 -0.97 21.45 18.85
CA GLY A 242 -0.93 19.99 18.96
C GLY A 242 -1.73 19.27 17.86
N ARG A 243 -2.87 19.85 17.41
CA ARG A 243 -3.68 19.26 16.34
C ARG A 243 -2.99 19.34 14.99
N GLY A 244 -2.40 20.52 14.68
CA GLY A 244 -1.62 20.68 13.45
C GLY A 244 -0.41 19.76 13.42
N LEU A 245 0.34 19.67 14.52
CA LEU A 245 1.49 18.80 14.69
C LEU A 245 1.11 17.33 14.47
N LEU A 246 0.02 16.88 15.09
CA LEU A 246 -0.45 15.50 14.99
C LEU A 246 -0.90 15.13 13.57
N ALA A 247 -1.63 16.04 12.90
CA ALA A 247 -2.01 15.85 11.51
C ALA A 247 -0.79 15.72 10.60
N GLY A 248 0.20 16.60 10.77
CA GLY A 248 1.46 16.54 10.02
C GLY A 248 2.25 15.26 10.28
N LEU A 249 2.37 14.85 11.54
CA LEU A 249 3.06 13.63 11.94
C LEU A 249 2.43 12.38 11.29
N VAL A 250 1.11 12.28 11.34
CA VAL A 250 0.37 11.16 10.72
C VAL A 250 0.59 11.12 9.21
N PHE A 251 0.53 12.25 8.51
CA PHE A 251 0.87 12.32 7.09
C PHE A 251 2.32 11.90 6.82
N GLY A 252 3.28 12.43 7.58
CA GLY A 252 4.70 12.15 7.40
C GLY A 252 5.04 10.67 7.61
N LEU A 253 4.38 9.99 8.55
CA LEU A 253 4.58 8.56 8.81
C LEU A 253 4.12 7.66 7.64
N ALA A 254 3.38 8.18 6.65
CA ALA A 254 3.12 7.44 5.41
C ALA A 254 4.43 7.04 4.69
N VAL A 255 5.51 7.82 4.84
CA VAL A 255 6.84 7.50 4.30
C VAL A 255 7.45 6.26 4.97
N LEU A 256 7.21 6.05 6.28
CA LEU A 256 7.67 4.85 7.00
C LEU A 256 6.92 3.58 6.55
N VAL A 257 5.74 3.74 5.98
CA VAL A 257 4.92 2.64 5.44
C VAL A 257 5.28 2.35 3.97
N ARG A 258 5.45 3.40 3.17
CA ARG A 258 5.78 3.30 1.74
C ARG A 258 6.68 4.45 1.32
N ILE A 259 7.71 4.16 0.56
CA ILE A 259 8.56 5.23 0.01
C ILE A 259 7.78 6.15 -0.95
N ASP A 260 6.77 5.62 -1.66
CA ASP A 260 5.84 6.42 -2.48
C ASP A 260 5.08 7.48 -1.67
N GLY A 261 5.00 7.32 -0.34
CA GLY A 261 4.47 8.32 0.58
C GLY A 261 5.14 9.69 0.43
N LEU A 262 6.41 9.76 0.01
CA LEU A 262 7.08 11.03 -0.32
C LEU A 262 6.32 11.80 -1.40
N ARG A 263 5.89 11.11 -2.47
CA ARG A 263 5.08 11.72 -3.54
C ARG A 263 3.72 12.18 -3.01
N ASP A 264 3.07 11.33 -2.22
CA ASP A 264 1.68 11.54 -1.78
C ASP A 264 1.57 12.68 -0.75
N VAL A 265 2.65 12.98 0.00
CA VAL A 265 2.68 14.08 0.99
C VAL A 265 3.19 15.41 0.43
N LEU A 266 3.71 15.48 -0.80
CA LEU A 266 4.14 16.76 -1.41
C LEU A 266 3.04 17.84 -1.41
N PRO A 267 1.77 17.53 -1.75
CA PRO A 267 0.69 18.50 -1.64
C PRO A 267 0.42 18.97 -0.21
N VAL A 268 0.65 18.11 0.79
CA VAL A 268 0.53 18.48 2.21
C VAL A 268 1.61 19.50 2.58
N LEU A 269 2.84 19.30 2.07
CA LEU A 269 3.94 20.25 2.26
C LEU A 269 3.61 21.63 1.66
N ALA A 270 3.12 21.65 0.41
CA ALA A 270 2.69 22.88 -0.25
C ALA A 270 1.52 23.58 0.49
N PHE A 271 0.55 22.79 0.96
CA PHE A 271 -0.57 23.29 1.74
C PHE A 271 -0.13 23.87 3.10
N ALA A 272 0.77 23.20 3.81
CA ALA A 272 1.35 23.73 5.03
C ALA A 272 2.04 25.08 4.78
N GLY A 273 2.77 25.20 3.67
CA GLY A 273 3.37 26.45 3.23
C GLY A 273 2.37 27.57 2.97
N LEU A 274 1.27 27.26 2.29
CA LEU A 274 0.17 28.20 2.10
C LEU A 274 -0.39 28.69 3.45
N LEU A 275 -0.61 27.78 4.40
CA LEU A 275 -1.08 28.15 5.74
C LEU A 275 -0.05 29.04 6.48
N VAL A 276 1.25 28.76 6.33
CA VAL A 276 2.31 29.63 6.89
C VAL A 276 2.23 31.04 6.29
N ALA A 277 2.01 31.16 4.97
CA ALA A 277 1.81 32.46 4.32
C ALA A 277 0.54 33.17 4.81
N LEU A 278 -0.57 32.44 5.00
CA LEU A 278 -1.84 33.01 5.52
C LEU A 278 -1.71 33.53 6.95
N ARG A 279 -0.76 33.07 7.75
CA ARG A 279 -0.47 33.62 9.08
C ARG A 279 -0.09 35.10 9.04
N ARG A 280 0.54 35.57 7.95
CA ARG A 280 0.87 36.99 7.72
C ARG A 280 -0.38 37.89 7.68
N PHE A 281 -1.52 37.30 7.27
CA PHE A 281 -2.81 38.00 7.20
C PHE A 281 -3.66 37.77 8.46
N ARG A 282 -3.09 37.23 9.52
CA ARG A 282 -3.80 36.89 10.77
C ARG A 282 -5.04 36.02 10.57
N ARG A 283 -5.04 35.23 9.49
CA ARG A 283 -6.10 34.24 9.27
C ARG A 283 -5.97 33.12 10.31
N PRO A 284 -7.08 32.65 10.94
CA PRO A 284 -7.05 31.64 11.97
C PRO A 284 -6.46 30.32 11.45
N GLU A 285 -6.73 29.96 10.20
CA GLU A 285 -6.19 28.76 9.54
C GLU A 285 -4.66 28.78 9.47
N GLY A 286 -4.07 29.97 9.36
CA GLY A 286 -2.61 30.16 9.33
C GLY A 286 -1.91 29.67 10.58
N ALA A 287 -2.59 29.58 11.72
CA ALA A 287 -2.01 29.06 12.97
C ALA A 287 -1.69 27.55 12.88
N VAL A 288 -2.36 26.82 11.98
CA VAL A 288 -2.15 25.39 11.77
C VAL A 288 -0.90 25.12 10.90
N GLY A 289 -0.47 26.07 10.06
CA GLY A 289 0.62 25.88 9.10
C GLY A 289 1.94 25.41 9.72
N PRO A 290 2.55 26.17 10.65
CA PRO A 290 3.83 25.78 11.25
C PRO A 290 3.80 24.42 11.95
N PRO A 291 2.84 24.09 12.84
CA PRO A 291 2.81 22.77 13.47
C PRO A 291 2.54 21.63 12.49
N LEU A 292 1.72 21.83 11.45
CA LEU A 292 1.52 20.85 10.39
C LEU A 292 2.83 20.57 9.65
N LEU A 293 3.59 21.61 9.30
CA LEU A 293 4.89 21.49 8.64
C LEU A 293 5.90 20.73 9.53
N VAL A 294 6.00 21.11 10.80
CA VAL A 294 6.91 20.45 11.74
C VAL A 294 6.57 18.97 11.90
N GLY A 295 5.28 18.64 12.08
CA GLY A 295 4.83 17.25 12.19
C GLY A 295 5.12 16.45 10.92
N LEU A 296 4.85 17.03 9.74
CA LEU A 296 5.11 16.39 8.44
C LEU A 296 6.59 16.09 8.23
N LEU A 297 7.46 17.06 8.51
CA LEU A 297 8.91 16.89 8.38
C LEU A 297 9.44 15.90 9.41
N ALA A 298 8.92 15.90 10.65
CA ALA A 298 9.30 14.93 11.67
C ALA A 298 8.91 13.50 11.27
N GLY A 299 7.65 13.28 10.87
CA GLY A 299 7.19 11.95 10.44
C GLY A 299 7.88 11.46 9.17
N GLY A 300 8.04 12.32 8.16
CA GLY A 300 8.77 12.01 6.93
C GLY A 300 10.25 11.75 7.19
N GLY A 301 10.88 12.54 8.07
CA GLY A 301 12.26 12.35 8.50
C GLY A 301 12.48 11.02 9.23
N ILE A 302 11.55 10.61 10.09
CA ILE A 302 11.57 9.28 10.74
C ILE A 302 11.50 8.18 9.67
N GLY A 303 10.61 8.30 8.68
CA GLY A 303 10.51 7.36 7.57
C GLY A 303 11.79 7.27 6.75
N MET A 304 12.39 8.41 6.37
CA MET A 304 13.65 8.45 5.62
C MET A 304 14.83 7.92 6.41
N LEU A 305 14.90 8.21 7.71
CA LEU A 305 15.92 7.66 8.60
C LEU A 305 15.80 6.12 8.70
N ALA A 306 14.58 5.60 8.86
CA ALA A 306 14.34 4.16 8.86
C ALA A 306 14.73 3.51 7.53
N ALA A 307 14.43 4.15 6.38
CA ALA A 307 14.85 3.68 5.07
C ALA A 307 16.38 3.62 4.95
N TYR A 308 17.08 4.65 5.41
CA TYR A 308 18.53 4.70 5.38
C TYR A 308 19.19 3.64 6.27
N LEU A 309 18.65 3.40 7.48
CA LEU A 309 19.22 2.47 8.45
C LEU A 309 18.87 0.99 8.16
N LEU A 310 17.65 0.71 7.70
CA LEU A 310 17.10 -0.64 7.60
C LEU A 310 16.83 -1.11 6.17
N ALA A 311 16.75 -0.22 5.18
CA ALA A 311 16.40 -0.54 3.80
C ALA A 311 17.29 0.20 2.77
N ARG A 312 18.56 0.43 3.10
CA ARG A 312 19.49 1.19 2.26
C ARG A 312 19.63 0.67 0.83
N PRO A 313 19.71 -0.66 0.56
CA PRO A 313 19.74 -1.17 -0.81
C PRO A 313 18.47 -0.84 -1.60
N TYR A 314 17.33 -0.82 -0.93
CA TYR A 314 16.07 -0.43 -1.55
C TYR A 314 16.05 1.06 -1.94
N LEU A 315 16.60 1.94 -1.09
CA LEU A 315 16.79 3.36 -1.45
C LEU A 315 17.69 3.51 -2.68
N SER A 316 18.80 2.77 -2.75
CA SER A 316 19.70 2.78 -3.91
C SER A 316 19.01 2.27 -5.17
N TYR A 317 18.21 1.22 -5.07
CA TYR A 317 17.40 0.70 -6.17
C TYR A 317 16.38 1.74 -6.68
N LEU A 318 15.80 2.56 -5.79
CA LEU A 318 14.81 3.58 -6.12
C LEU A 318 15.40 4.98 -6.31
N SER A 319 16.72 5.16 -6.32
CA SER A 319 17.37 6.47 -6.38
C SER A 319 16.84 7.34 -7.52
N GLY A 320 16.64 6.78 -8.72
CA GLY A 320 16.07 7.47 -9.88
C GLY A 320 14.64 8.03 -9.69
N SER A 321 13.91 7.57 -8.66
CA SER A 321 12.57 8.10 -8.31
C SER A 321 12.60 8.94 -7.04
N VAL A 322 13.39 8.56 -6.04
CA VAL A 322 13.46 9.22 -4.73
C VAL A 322 14.19 10.56 -4.81
N GLU A 323 15.33 10.62 -5.50
CA GLU A 323 16.12 11.85 -5.63
C GLU A 323 15.33 13.01 -6.26
N PRO A 324 14.63 12.83 -7.40
CA PRO A 324 13.78 13.89 -7.94
C PRO A 324 12.67 14.33 -6.98
N LEU A 325 12.05 13.41 -6.22
CA LEU A 325 11.02 13.75 -5.24
C LEU A 325 11.58 14.58 -4.07
N LEU A 326 12.78 14.26 -3.61
CA LEU A 326 13.48 15.04 -2.57
C LEU A 326 13.86 16.44 -3.09
N LEU A 327 14.33 16.54 -4.34
CA LEU A 327 14.61 17.83 -4.97
C LEU A 327 13.34 18.69 -5.13
N ILE A 328 12.24 18.09 -5.56
CA ILE A 328 10.94 18.78 -5.63
C ILE A 328 10.51 19.22 -4.23
N GLY A 329 10.64 18.36 -3.21
CA GLY A 329 10.35 18.70 -1.82
C GLY A 329 11.20 19.87 -1.32
N ALA A 330 12.50 19.87 -1.60
CA ALA A 330 13.39 20.98 -1.28
C ALA A 330 12.99 22.28 -1.99
N ALA A 331 12.66 22.19 -3.29
CA ALA A 331 12.16 23.34 -4.06
C ALA A 331 10.86 23.89 -3.46
N VAL A 332 9.92 23.03 -3.08
CA VAL A 332 8.67 23.45 -2.41
C VAL A 332 8.98 24.13 -1.07
N LEU A 333 9.93 23.63 -0.27
CA LEU A 333 10.35 24.31 0.97
C LEU A 333 10.91 25.71 0.71
N VAL A 334 11.74 25.87 -0.32
CA VAL A 334 12.26 27.19 -0.73
C VAL A 334 11.09 28.11 -1.16
N LEU A 335 10.17 27.59 -1.96
CA LEU A 335 8.98 28.33 -2.38
C LEU A 335 8.07 28.72 -1.20
N ILE A 336 7.99 27.89 -0.15
CA ILE A 336 7.29 28.23 1.10
C ILE A 336 7.93 29.46 1.77
N LEU A 337 9.27 29.47 1.87
CA LEU A 337 9.99 30.59 2.46
C LEU A 337 9.79 31.88 1.65
N ILE A 338 9.97 31.79 0.32
CA ILE A 338 9.74 32.91 -0.60
C ILE A 338 8.28 33.39 -0.51
N GLY A 339 7.32 32.46 -0.57
CA GLY A 339 5.90 32.73 -0.48
C GLY A 339 5.49 33.38 0.83
N ALA A 340 6.07 32.94 1.96
CA ALA A 340 5.83 33.55 3.26
C ALA A 340 6.30 35.02 3.33
N VAL A 341 7.40 35.35 2.64
CA VAL A 341 7.90 36.74 2.53
C VAL A 341 7.06 37.55 1.51
N ALA A 342 6.82 36.98 0.34
CA ALA A 342 6.14 37.61 -0.78
C ALA A 342 4.60 37.67 -0.61
N ALA A 343 4.02 37.02 0.39
CA ALA A 343 2.58 36.93 0.60
C ALA A 343 1.85 38.27 0.52
N PRO A 344 2.32 39.41 1.15
CA PRO A 344 1.65 40.67 1.04
C PRO A 344 1.64 41.25 -0.37
N ALA A 345 2.69 41.03 -1.17
CA ALA A 345 2.75 41.46 -2.57
C ALA A 345 1.84 40.58 -3.45
N LEU A 346 1.86 39.26 -3.26
CA LEU A 346 1.01 38.32 -3.99
C LEU A 346 -0.49 38.56 -3.72
N ALA A 347 -0.87 38.96 -2.52
CA ALA A 347 -2.25 39.26 -2.18
C ALA A 347 -2.81 40.51 -2.90
N ARG A 348 -1.95 41.40 -3.45
CA ARG A 348 -2.34 42.53 -4.25
C ARG A 348 -2.65 42.18 -5.70
N LEU A 349 -2.23 41.00 -6.15
CA LEU A 349 -2.49 40.52 -7.49
C LEU A 349 -3.98 40.24 -7.68
N ARG A 350 -4.57 40.86 -8.69
CA ARG A 350 -5.95 40.58 -9.09
C ARG A 350 -5.94 39.43 -10.05
N LEU A 351 -6.54 38.30 -9.67
CA LEU A 351 -6.69 37.16 -10.57
C LEU A 351 -7.63 37.53 -11.72
N PRO A 352 -7.30 37.22 -12.98
CA PRO A 352 -8.18 37.43 -14.12
C PRO A 352 -9.53 36.70 -13.89
N GLY A 353 -10.63 37.32 -14.31
CA GLY A 353 -11.99 36.78 -14.11
C GLY A 353 -12.23 35.42 -14.78
N TRP A 354 -11.48 35.07 -15.84
CA TRP A 354 -11.57 33.83 -16.54
C TRP A 354 -10.85 32.67 -15.81
N LEU A 355 -9.88 32.95 -14.94
CA LEU A 355 -9.00 31.94 -14.29
C LEU A 355 -9.77 30.85 -13.53
N PRO A 356 -10.81 31.15 -12.73
CA PRO A 356 -11.59 30.12 -12.04
C PRO A 356 -12.25 29.13 -13.01
N THR A 357 -12.77 29.62 -14.14
CA THR A 357 -13.39 28.76 -15.15
C THR A 357 -12.35 27.94 -15.90
N ALA A 358 -11.21 28.52 -16.25
CA ALA A 358 -10.11 27.82 -16.89
C ALA A 358 -9.52 26.73 -15.98
N ALA A 359 -9.38 27.00 -14.67
CA ALA A 359 -8.90 25.99 -13.72
C ALA A 359 -9.85 24.79 -13.60
N GLY A 360 -11.17 25.04 -13.56
CA GLY A 360 -12.17 23.97 -13.64
C GLY A 360 -12.12 23.21 -14.97
N GLY A 361 -11.98 23.95 -16.10
CA GLY A 361 -11.83 23.37 -17.42
C GLY A 361 -10.57 22.51 -17.56
N LEU A 362 -9.45 22.91 -16.93
CA LEU A 362 -8.21 22.12 -16.92
C LEU A 362 -8.40 20.75 -16.25
N VAL A 363 -9.17 20.66 -15.16
CA VAL A 363 -9.49 19.36 -14.53
C VAL A 363 -10.20 18.45 -15.52
N VAL A 364 -11.22 18.96 -16.22
CA VAL A 364 -11.95 18.19 -17.23
C VAL A 364 -11.02 17.78 -18.37
N LEU A 365 -10.20 18.72 -18.86
CA LEU A 365 -9.25 18.47 -19.95
C LEU A 365 -8.25 17.36 -19.60
N VAL A 366 -7.66 17.40 -18.39
CA VAL A 366 -6.69 16.38 -17.93
C VAL A 366 -7.35 15.02 -17.84
N MET A 367 -8.55 14.92 -17.26
CA MET A 367 -9.26 13.65 -17.14
C MET A 367 -9.69 13.10 -18.51
N THR A 368 -10.12 13.99 -19.43
CA THR A 368 -10.43 13.60 -20.81
C THR A 368 -9.17 13.15 -21.55
N ALA A 369 -8.07 13.86 -21.41
CA ALA A 369 -6.78 13.47 -22.02
C ALA A 369 -6.32 12.09 -21.55
N LEU A 370 -6.41 11.81 -20.24
CA LEU A 370 -6.11 10.48 -19.69
C LEU A 370 -7.07 9.40 -20.21
N TYR A 371 -8.34 9.73 -20.42
CA TYR A 371 -9.32 8.78 -20.91
C TYR A 371 -9.11 8.44 -22.39
N VAL A 372 -8.78 9.43 -23.23
CA VAL A 372 -8.56 9.22 -24.68
C VAL A 372 -7.14 8.75 -25.02
N ARG A 373 -6.25 8.70 -24.05
CA ARG A 373 -4.84 8.36 -24.20
C ARG A 373 -4.60 7.02 -24.95
N PRO A 374 -5.35 5.91 -24.73
CA PRO A 374 -5.14 4.65 -25.45
C PRO A 374 -5.33 4.73 -26.97
N TRP A 375 -6.13 5.70 -27.45
CA TRP A 375 -6.33 5.92 -28.89
C TRP A 375 -5.25 6.81 -29.53
N LEU A 376 -4.40 7.47 -28.69
CA LEU A 376 -3.40 8.42 -29.15
C LEU A 376 -1.98 7.88 -29.06
N GLN A 377 -1.73 6.95 -28.16
CA GLN A 377 -0.37 6.41 -27.93
C GLN A 377 -0.41 5.00 -27.34
N THR A 378 0.67 4.26 -27.59
CA THR A 378 1.00 3.01 -26.90
C THR A 378 2.28 3.23 -26.08
N VAL A 379 2.27 2.87 -24.82
CA VAL A 379 3.43 3.03 -23.94
C VAL A 379 4.27 1.77 -23.96
N THR A 380 5.49 1.89 -24.44
CA THR A 380 6.48 0.80 -24.51
C THR A 380 7.77 1.18 -23.77
N ARG A 381 8.51 0.16 -23.32
CA ARG A 381 9.85 0.30 -22.73
C ARG A 381 10.74 -0.86 -23.19
N LEU A 382 11.99 -0.56 -23.53
CA LEU A 382 12.98 -1.60 -23.82
C LEU A 382 13.63 -2.11 -22.53
N PRO A 383 13.96 -3.41 -22.44
CA PRO A 383 14.64 -3.98 -21.29
C PRO A 383 16.06 -3.43 -21.15
N GLN A 384 16.43 -2.99 -19.96
CA GLN A 384 17.74 -2.40 -19.68
C GLN A 384 18.72 -3.40 -19.05
N ASN A 385 18.21 -4.46 -18.40
CA ASN A 385 18.98 -5.46 -17.69
C ASN A 385 18.31 -6.85 -17.73
N ALA A 386 18.94 -7.86 -17.14
CA ALA A 386 18.44 -9.23 -17.15
C ALA A 386 17.07 -9.38 -16.42
N ASP A 387 16.86 -8.64 -15.33
CA ASP A 387 15.62 -8.70 -14.58
C ASP A 387 14.46 -8.05 -15.33
N ASP A 388 14.73 -6.97 -16.06
CA ASP A 388 13.77 -6.36 -17.00
C ASP A 388 13.40 -7.36 -18.11
N ARG A 389 14.36 -8.08 -18.70
CA ARG A 389 14.07 -9.10 -19.74
C ARG A 389 13.11 -10.17 -19.20
N ARG A 390 13.30 -10.65 -17.95
CA ARG A 390 12.40 -11.61 -17.33
C ARG A 390 10.99 -11.05 -17.10
N THR A 391 10.91 -9.78 -16.73
CA THR A 391 9.62 -9.08 -16.59
C THR A 391 8.88 -9.02 -17.93
N PHE A 392 9.58 -8.73 -19.01
CA PHE A 392 8.99 -8.70 -20.36
C PHE A 392 8.57 -10.08 -20.87
N GLN A 393 9.37 -11.11 -20.61
CA GLN A 393 8.96 -12.50 -20.86
C GLN A 393 7.71 -12.89 -20.08
N MET A 394 7.56 -12.42 -18.83
CA MET A 394 6.34 -12.63 -18.07
C MET A 394 5.13 -11.91 -18.70
N ILE A 395 5.30 -10.67 -19.16
CA ILE A 395 4.24 -9.94 -19.88
C ILE A 395 3.83 -10.71 -21.14
N GLU A 396 4.79 -11.20 -21.94
CA GLU A 396 4.51 -12.05 -23.11
C GLU A 396 3.74 -13.31 -22.77
N GLN A 397 4.09 -13.99 -21.66
CA GLN A 397 3.35 -15.18 -21.22
C GLN A 397 1.90 -14.83 -20.86
N ILE A 398 1.68 -13.70 -20.19
CA ILE A 398 0.33 -13.23 -19.86
C ILE A 398 -0.44 -12.84 -21.13
N GLN A 399 0.19 -12.16 -22.09
CA GLN A 399 -0.41 -11.84 -23.39
C GLN A 399 -0.85 -13.11 -24.12
N ARG A 400 -0.01 -14.14 -24.20
CA ARG A 400 -0.36 -15.44 -24.81
C ARG A 400 -1.54 -16.09 -24.08
N ALA A 401 -1.55 -16.07 -22.74
CA ALA A 401 -2.63 -16.63 -21.94
C ALA A 401 -3.96 -15.87 -22.12
N ASN A 402 -3.89 -14.57 -22.38
CA ASN A 402 -5.07 -13.71 -22.66
C ASN A 402 -5.44 -13.66 -24.15
N GLY A 403 -4.75 -14.37 -25.04
CA GLY A 403 -5.01 -14.35 -26.49
C GLY A 403 -4.68 -13.00 -27.17
N LEU A 404 -3.77 -12.23 -26.58
CA LEU A 404 -3.37 -10.90 -27.07
C LEU A 404 -2.12 -11.00 -27.99
N PRO A 405 -1.90 -10.01 -28.87
CA PRO A 405 -0.63 -9.87 -29.60
C PRO A 405 0.56 -9.84 -28.64
N VAL A 406 1.60 -10.62 -28.98
CA VAL A 406 2.79 -10.79 -28.11
C VAL A 406 3.76 -9.64 -28.35
N ASP A 407 3.90 -8.77 -27.37
CA ASP A 407 4.86 -7.67 -27.28
C ASP A 407 5.18 -7.40 -25.81
N GLY A 408 6.22 -8.03 -25.29
CA GLY A 408 6.67 -7.87 -23.92
C GLY A 408 7.10 -6.45 -23.55
N THR A 409 7.38 -5.58 -24.55
CA THR A 409 7.76 -4.18 -24.32
C THR A 409 6.59 -3.29 -23.96
N ARG A 410 5.34 -3.71 -24.23
CA ARG A 410 4.13 -2.93 -23.98
C ARG A 410 3.76 -2.91 -22.49
N LEU A 411 3.62 -1.73 -21.93
CA LEU A 411 3.34 -1.53 -20.50
C LEU A 411 1.87 -1.24 -20.17
N TYR A 412 1.01 -1.00 -21.16
CA TYR A 412 -0.42 -0.70 -20.99
C TYR A 412 -0.71 0.52 -20.08
N PHE A 413 0.27 1.41 -19.85
CA PHE A 413 0.10 2.59 -18.98
C PHE A 413 -0.84 3.62 -19.60
N GLU A 414 -1.05 3.58 -20.90
CA GLU A 414 -2.05 4.36 -21.60
C GLU A 414 -3.47 4.08 -21.09
N ASP A 415 -3.75 2.85 -20.64
CA ASP A 415 -5.06 2.40 -20.15
C ASP A 415 -5.30 2.72 -18.66
N SER A 416 -4.41 3.42 -18.00
CA SER A 416 -4.43 3.59 -16.53
C SER A 416 -5.72 4.22 -15.98
N LEU A 417 -6.39 5.13 -16.71
CA LEU A 417 -7.70 5.64 -16.29
C LEU A 417 -8.83 4.62 -16.57
N HIS A 418 -8.70 3.79 -17.59
CA HIS A 418 -9.62 2.67 -17.81
C HIS A 418 -9.52 1.65 -16.67
N TRP A 419 -8.30 1.38 -16.15
CA TRP A 419 -8.14 0.55 -14.95
C TRP A 419 -8.96 1.09 -13.76
N VAL A 420 -8.97 2.41 -13.56
CA VAL A 420 -9.79 3.03 -12.50
C VAL A 420 -11.28 2.79 -12.77
N THR A 421 -11.72 2.96 -14.04
CA THR A 421 -13.15 2.74 -14.38
C THR A 421 -13.62 1.31 -14.17
N TRP A 422 -12.74 0.32 -14.30
CA TRP A 422 -13.07 -1.08 -13.99
C TRP A 422 -13.44 -1.27 -12.50
N TYR A 423 -12.76 -0.55 -11.60
CA TYR A 423 -12.85 -0.80 -10.15
C TYR A 423 -13.80 0.13 -9.39
N VAL A 424 -14.10 1.30 -9.92
CA VAL A 424 -15.04 2.23 -9.29
C VAL A 424 -16.25 2.53 -10.19
N GLY A 425 -16.20 2.14 -11.46
CA GLY A 425 -17.23 2.44 -12.47
C GLY A 425 -17.07 3.82 -13.10
N VAL A 426 -17.46 3.92 -14.38
CA VAL A 426 -17.50 5.18 -15.13
C VAL A 426 -18.28 6.28 -14.40
N PRO A 427 -19.47 6.00 -13.80
CA PRO A 427 -20.21 7.03 -13.09
C PRO A 427 -19.45 7.72 -11.96
N VAL A 428 -18.64 6.97 -11.19
CA VAL A 428 -17.80 7.56 -10.12
C VAL A 428 -16.75 8.49 -10.70
N VAL A 429 -16.08 8.08 -11.77
CA VAL A 429 -15.04 8.89 -12.44
C VAL A 429 -15.64 10.18 -13.00
N VAL A 430 -16.79 10.11 -13.66
CA VAL A 430 -17.49 11.28 -14.22
C VAL A 430 -17.96 12.23 -13.11
N LEU A 431 -18.62 11.70 -12.07
CA LEU A 431 -19.09 12.50 -10.94
C LEU A 431 -17.92 13.16 -10.19
N ALA A 432 -16.82 12.44 -9.98
CA ALA A 432 -15.62 12.97 -9.35
C ALA A 432 -14.98 14.08 -10.19
N THR A 433 -14.89 13.89 -11.52
CA THR A 433 -14.33 14.89 -12.44
C THR A 433 -15.15 16.19 -12.42
N ILE A 434 -16.47 16.08 -12.55
CA ILE A 434 -17.37 17.24 -12.51
C ILE A 434 -17.29 17.95 -11.15
N ALA A 435 -17.34 17.17 -10.06
CA ALA A 435 -17.25 17.72 -8.72
C ALA A 435 -15.91 18.42 -8.46
N ALA A 436 -14.80 17.80 -8.87
CA ALA A 436 -13.47 18.39 -8.77
C ALA A 436 -13.37 19.72 -9.56
N ALA A 437 -13.86 19.74 -10.81
CA ALA A 437 -13.87 20.94 -11.64
C ALA A 437 -14.68 22.08 -10.98
N VAL A 438 -15.86 21.76 -10.45
CA VAL A 438 -16.70 22.73 -9.74
C VAL A 438 -16.04 23.22 -8.45
N LEU A 439 -15.41 22.33 -7.67
CA LEU A 439 -14.73 22.69 -6.43
C LEU A 439 -13.49 23.54 -6.70
N VAL A 440 -12.64 23.16 -7.66
CA VAL A 440 -11.46 23.92 -8.07
C VAL A 440 -11.86 25.33 -8.53
N ARG A 441 -12.91 25.45 -9.38
CA ARG A 441 -13.45 26.74 -9.76
C ARG A 441 -13.88 27.56 -8.55
N LYS A 442 -14.62 26.95 -7.60
CA LYS A 442 -15.10 27.63 -6.38
C LYS A 442 -13.96 28.08 -5.46
N LEU A 443 -12.88 27.30 -5.35
CA LEU A 443 -11.71 27.63 -4.53
C LEU A 443 -11.02 28.94 -4.95
N LEU A 444 -11.15 29.31 -6.23
CA LEU A 444 -10.61 30.57 -6.78
C LEU A 444 -11.60 31.76 -6.70
N LEU A 445 -12.82 31.55 -6.19
CA LEU A 445 -13.84 32.55 -5.99
C LEU A 445 -13.92 32.96 -4.51
N LYS A 446 -14.52 34.13 -4.25
CA LYS A 446 -14.79 34.58 -2.87
C LYS A 446 -15.78 33.65 -2.17
N GLY A 447 -15.53 33.33 -0.90
CA GLY A 447 -16.35 32.37 -0.12
C GLY A 447 -16.05 30.91 -0.45
N ALA A 448 -14.83 30.63 -0.83
CA ALA A 448 -14.34 29.29 -1.20
C ALA A 448 -14.51 28.26 -0.06
N PRO A 449 -14.87 27.00 -0.38
CA PRO A 449 -14.87 25.89 0.56
C PRO A 449 -13.42 25.45 0.84
N PHE A 450 -12.70 26.20 1.68
CA PHE A 450 -11.25 26.06 1.91
C PHE A 450 -10.86 24.67 2.41
N GLU A 451 -11.76 24.00 3.13
CA GLU A 451 -11.58 22.63 3.63
C GLU A 451 -11.39 21.58 2.53
N TRP A 452 -11.79 21.87 1.29
CA TRP A 452 -11.60 21.00 0.13
C TRP A 452 -10.22 21.14 -0.53
N LEU A 453 -9.46 22.20 -0.19
CA LEU A 453 -8.19 22.48 -0.88
C LEU A 453 -7.17 21.34 -0.70
N LEU A 454 -6.96 20.89 0.54
CA LEU A 454 -6.01 19.83 0.82
C LEU A 454 -6.43 18.47 0.20
N PRO A 455 -7.67 17.98 0.37
CA PRO A 455 -8.12 16.76 -0.28
C PRO A 455 -8.00 16.81 -1.81
N LEU A 456 -8.41 17.90 -2.45
CA LEU A 456 -8.28 18.04 -3.91
C LEU A 456 -6.82 18.08 -4.36
N ALA A 457 -5.94 18.72 -3.59
CA ALA A 457 -4.52 18.77 -3.92
C ALA A 457 -3.88 17.39 -3.84
N ILE A 458 -4.14 16.62 -2.77
CA ILE A 458 -3.62 15.25 -2.62
C ILE A 458 -4.19 14.33 -3.70
N VAL A 459 -5.51 14.29 -3.84
CA VAL A 459 -6.16 13.40 -4.81
C VAL A 459 -5.78 13.76 -6.24
N GLY A 460 -5.80 15.06 -6.59
CA GLY A 460 -5.44 15.52 -7.94
C GLY A 460 -4.00 15.20 -8.30
N TRP A 461 -3.05 15.55 -7.43
CA TRP A 461 -1.63 15.29 -7.64
C TRP A 461 -1.34 13.79 -7.77
N THR A 462 -1.79 12.98 -6.81
CA THR A 462 -1.52 11.54 -6.82
C THR A 462 -2.23 10.86 -7.99
N THR A 463 -3.46 11.26 -8.35
CA THR A 463 -4.16 10.70 -9.51
C THR A 463 -3.37 10.96 -10.79
N VAL A 464 -2.99 12.20 -11.05
CA VAL A 464 -2.26 12.55 -12.28
C VAL A 464 -0.91 11.82 -12.33
N THR A 465 -0.12 11.87 -11.27
CA THR A 465 1.23 11.26 -11.26
C THR A 465 1.17 9.73 -11.36
N THR A 466 0.23 9.09 -10.67
CA THR A 466 0.06 7.63 -10.72
C THR A 466 -0.47 7.17 -12.07
N LEU A 467 -1.43 7.87 -12.67
CA LEU A 467 -2.02 7.45 -13.95
C LEU A 467 -1.11 7.75 -15.14
N LEU A 468 -0.28 8.80 -15.08
CA LEU A 468 0.72 9.04 -16.12
C LEU A 468 1.81 7.97 -16.14
N ARG A 469 2.25 7.53 -14.94
CA ARG A 469 3.35 6.57 -14.79
C ARG A 469 3.16 5.66 -13.58
N PRO A 470 2.39 4.56 -13.71
CA PRO A 470 2.09 3.65 -12.59
C PRO A 470 3.30 2.90 -12.04
N GLU A 471 4.38 2.73 -12.82
CA GLU A 471 5.63 2.04 -12.44
C GLU A 471 5.37 0.65 -11.83
N ILE A 472 4.62 -0.19 -12.54
CA ILE A 472 4.25 -1.53 -12.12
C ILE A 472 4.03 -2.42 -13.35
N THR A 473 4.18 -3.75 -13.21
CA THR A 473 3.75 -4.68 -14.25
C THR A 473 2.23 -4.57 -14.45
N PRO A 474 1.75 -4.58 -15.71
CA PRO A 474 0.38 -4.15 -16.03
C PRO A 474 -0.70 -5.18 -15.73
N ASP A 475 -0.36 -6.32 -15.19
CA ASP A 475 -1.31 -7.41 -14.90
C ASP A 475 -2.25 -7.06 -13.73
N HIS A 476 -3.54 -7.32 -13.89
CA HIS A 476 -4.57 -7.05 -12.89
C HIS A 476 -5.05 -8.34 -12.20
N PRO A 477 -5.37 -8.26 -10.88
CA PRO A 477 -5.56 -7.07 -10.03
C PRO A 477 -4.27 -6.46 -9.47
N TRP A 478 -3.11 -7.04 -9.72
CA TRP A 478 -1.81 -6.58 -9.18
C TRP A 478 -1.52 -5.10 -9.45
N ALA A 479 -1.69 -4.64 -10.70
CA ALA A 479 -1.43 -3.24 -11.06
C ALA A 479 -2.35 -2.26 -10.31
N ALA A 480 -3.58 -2.68 -10.00
CA ALA A 480 -4.57 -1.85 -9.33
C ALA A 480 -4.18 -1.44 -7.90
N ARG A 481 -3.24 -2.13 -7.27
CA ARG A 481 -2.75 -1.77 -5.93
C ARG A 481 -2.16 -0.35 -5.88
N ARG A 482 -1.59 0.14 -6.99
CA ARG A 482 -1.10 1.53 -7.11
C ARG A 482 -2.19 2.58 -6.93
N LEU A 483 -3.45 2.20 -7.16
CA LEU A 483 -4.61 3.09 -7.06
C LEU A 483 -5.20 3.13 -5.63
N VAL A 484 -4.85 2.15 -4.78
CA VAL A 484 -5.44 1.94 -3.45
C VAL A 484 -5.13 3.04 -2.44
N PRO A 485 -3.89 3.55 -2.32
CA PRO A 485 -3.58 4.52 -1.27
C PRO A 485 -4.38 5.83 -1.38
N VAL A 486 -4.62 6.33 -2.62
CA VAL A 486 -5.25 7.64 -2.82
C VAL A 486 -6.26 7.69 -3.96
N VAL A 487 -5.97 7.08 -5.14
CA VAL A 487 -6.78 7.31 -6.35
C VAL A 487 -8.21 6.81 -6.17
N ILE A 488 -8.39 5.55 -5.83
CA ILE A 488 -9.73 4.94 -5.62
C ILE A 488 -10.48 5.64 -4.49
N PRO A 489 -9.95 5.70 -3.25
CA PRO A 489 -10.67 6.34 -2.15
C PRO A 489 -10.88 7.84 -2.38
N GLY A 490 -9.95 8.52 -3.06
CA GLY A 490 -10.05 9.94 -3.39
C GLY A 490 -11.16 10.23 -4.40
N LEU A 491 -11.30 9.44 -5.45
CA LEU A 491 -12.38 9.59 -6.42
C LEU A 491 -13.74 9.26 -5.80
N ILE A 492 -13.83 8.24 -4.94
CA ILE A 492 -15.04 7.95 -4.15
C ILE A 492 -15.39 9.15 -3.27
N LEU A 493 -14.42 9.73 -2.55
CA LEU A 493 -14.63 10.92 -1.71
C LEU A 493 -15.19 12.09 -2.53
N ILE A 494 -14.58 12.42 -3.67
CA ILE A 494 -15.00 13.55 -4.49
C ILE A 494 -16.38 13.28 -5.14
N ALA A 495 -16.61 12.04 -5.61
CA ALA A 495 -17.93 11.65 -6.15
C ALA A 495 -19.04 11.78 -5.09
N THR A 496 -18.79 11.46 -3.82
CA THR A 496 -19.79 11.62 -2.76
C THR A 496 -20.18 13.07 -2.52
N TYR A 497 -19.31 14.04 -2.79
CA TYR A 497 -19.71 15.46 -2.80
C TYR A 497 -20.72 15.75 -3.93
N ALA A 498 -20.50 15.20 -5.14
CA ALA A 498 -21.50 15.31 -6.22
C ALA A 498 -22.84 14.69 -5.80
N LEU A 499 -22.80 13.49 -5.18
CA LEU A 499 -24.00 12.83 -4.65
C LEU A 499 -24.73 13.69 -3.63
N ALA A 500 -23.99 14.33 -2.72
CA ALA A 500 -24.58 15.23 -1.73
C ALA A 500 -25.29 16.43 -2.38
N ARG A 501 -24.72 16.99 -3.43
CA ARG A 501 -25.31 18.11 -4.19
C ARG A 501 -26.54 17.68 -4.99
N LEU A 502 -26.47 16.54 -5.68
CA LEU A 502 -27.58 15.95 -6.41
C LEU A 502 -28.74 15.57 -5.48
N GLY A 503 -28.43 14.93 -4.34
CA GLY A 503 -29.41 14.58 -3.33
C GLY A 503 -30.17 15.82 -2.81
N ALA A 504 -29.44 16.90 -2.50
CA ALA A 504 -30.05 18.16 -2.11
C ALA A 504 -30.90 18.80 -3.22
N ALA A 505 -30.60 18.56 -4.48
CA ALA A 505 -31.44 18.99 -5.61
C ALA A 505 -32.72 18.15 -5.68
N PHE A 506 -32.65 16.84 -5.55
CA PHE A 506 -33.82 15.95 -5.54
C PHE A 506 -34.75 16.19 -4.35
N ASP A 507 -34.20 16.57 -3.19
CA ASP A 507 -34.99 16.90 -2.00
C ASP A 507 -35.95 18.09 -2.22
N ARG A 508 -35.64 19.01 -3.18
CA ARG A 508 -36.48 20.15 -3.55
C ARG A 508 -37.67 19.79 -4.44
N HIS A 509 -37.61 18.63 -5.12
CA HIS A 509 -38.65 18.21 -6.09
C HIS A 509 -39.69 17.24 -5.50
N GLY A 510 -39.66 17.03 -4.17
CA GLY A 510 -40.65 16.22 -3.44
C GLY A 510 -40.22 14.80 -3.09
N PRO A 511 -41.04 14.08 -2.29
CA PRO A 511 -40.63 12.81 -1.67
C PRO A 511 -40.32 11.68 -2.66
N ARG A 512 -41.06 11.58 -3.76
CA ARG A 512 -40.83 10.57 -4.82
C ARG A 512 -39.51 10.83 -5.57
N SER A 513 -39.25 12.08 -5.97
CA SER A 513 -38.00 12.48 -6.60
C SER A 513 -36.80 12.23 -5.68
N ARG A 514 -36.96 12.55 -4.40
CA ARG A 514 -35.97 12.26 -3.38
C ARG A 514 -35.62 10.77 -3.29
N LEU A 515 -36.66 9.91 -3.20
CA LEU A 515 -36.45 8.45 -3.07
C LEU A 515 -35.78 7.87 -4.32
N TRP A 516 -36.39 8.07 -5.47
CA TRP A 516 -35.89 7.49 -6.72
C TRP A 516 -34.60 8.11 -7.20
N GLY A 517 -34.44 9.42 -7.12
CA GLY A 517 -33.21 10.11 -7.52
C GLY A 517 -32.02 9.67 -6.69
N ASN A 518 -32.17 9.55 -5.36
CA ASN A 518 -31.10 9.06 -4.51
C ASN A 518 -30.81 7.58 -4.75
N ALA A 519 -31.84 6.73 -4.96
CA ALA A 519 -31.65 5.31 -5.25
C ALA A 519 -30.86 5.12 -6.54
N VAL A 520 -31.23 5.79 -7.62
CA VAL A 520 -30.52 5.71 -8.91
C VAL A 520 -29.06 6.12 -8.76
N VAL A 521 -28.78 7.25 -8.10
CA VAL A 521 -27.42 7.76 -7.95
C VAL A 521 -26.57 6.85 -7.07
N VAL A 522 -27.14 6.29 -5.99
CA VAL A 522 -26.44 5.31 -5.15
C VAL A 522 -26.14 4.03 -5.93
N LEU A 523 -27.11 3.52 -6.72
CA LEU A 523 -26.89 2.33 -7.54
C LEU A 523 -25.80 2.56 -8.59
N LEU A 524 -25.76 3.72 -9.24
CA LEU A 524 -24.70 4.07 -10.20
C LEU A 524 -23.28 4.04 -9.60
N VAL A 525 -23.16 4.29 -8.30
CA VAL A 525 -21.87 4.27 -7.60
C VAL A 525 -21.51 2.89 -7.04
N LEU A 526 -22.50 2.10 -6.61
CA LEU A 526 -22.26 0.83 -5.93
C LEU A 526 -22.28 -0.40 -6.87
N VAL A 527 -23.12 -0.39 -7.90
CA VAL A 527 -23.30 -1.56 -8.76
C VAL A 527 -22.07 -1.88 -9.60
N PRO A 528 -21.41 -0.91 -10.30
CA PRO A 528 -20.26 -1.25 -11.13
C PRO A 528 -19.12 -1.91 -10.35
N PRO A 529 -18.61 -1.36 -9.22
CA PRO A 529 -17.53 -2.00 -8.47
C PRO A 529 -17.95 -3.34 -7.85
N ALA A 530 -19.23 -3.49 -7.47
CA ALA A 530 -19.73 -4.76 -6.96
C ALA A 530 -19.70 -5.85 -8.04
N ILE A 531 -20.18 -5.54 -9.26
CA ILE A 531 -20.18 -6.49 -10.39
C ILE A 531 -18.75 -6.91 -10.74
N THR A 532 -17.83 -5.97 -10.87
CA THR A 532 -16.42 -6.25 -11.18
C THR A 532 -15.76 -7.15 -10.13
N SER A 533 -16.21 -7.08 -8.88
CA SER A 533 -15.62 -7.85 -7.79
C SER A 533 -16.15 -9.28 -7.68
N ILE A 534 -17.34 -9.60 -8.23
CA ILE A 534 -18.03 -10.89 -8.01
C ILE A 534 -17.15 -12.08 -8.40
N GLY A 535 -16.47 -12.04 -9.55
CA GLY A 535 -15.68 -13.16 -10.07
C GLY A 535 -14.51 -13.58 -9.17
N THR A 536 -14.03 -12.69 -8.32
CA THR A 536 -12.87 -12.91 -7.46
C THR A 536 -13.16 -12.75 -5.95
N ALA A 537 -14.28 -12.09 -5.60
CA ALA A 537 -14.59 -11.71 -4.23
C ALA A 537 -14.70 -12.90 -3.26
N PHE A 538 -15.16 -14.05 -3.75
CA PHE A 538 -15.42 -15.24 -2.93
C PHE A 538 -14.43 -16.39 -3.20
N THR A 539 -13.36 -16.13 -3.91
CA THR A 539 -12.30 -17.10 -4.20
C THR A 539 -11.00 -16.67 -3.54
N PRO A 540 -10.61 -17.27 -2.39
CA PRO A 540 -9.31 -17.00 -1.78
C PRO A 540 -8.21 -17.51 -2.69
N ILE A 541 -7.14 -16.71 -2.86
CA ILE A 541 -5.97 -17.09 -3.65
C ILE A 541 -4.86 -17.62 -2.74
N GLU A 542 -4.02 -18.51 -3.26
CA GLU A 542 -2.82 -19.03 -2.62
C GLU A 542 -3.08 -19.69 -1.23
N ARG A 543 -4.31 -20.17 -1.02
CA ARG A 543 -4.73 -20.83 0.23
C ARG A 543 -4.03 -22.18 0.39
N GLY A 544 -3.60 -22.50 1.60
CA GLY A 544 -2.87 -23.71 1.95
C GLY A 544 -1.35 -23.60 1.81
N GLU A 545 -0.84 -22.42 1.42
CA GLU A 545 0.60 -22.19 1.26
C GLU A 545 1.32 -22.22 2.61
N ALA A 546 0.71 -21.70 3.68
CA ALA A 546 1.26 -21.72 5.02
C ALA A 546 1.46 -23.15 5.52
N ALA A 547 0.42 -23.99 5.46
CA ALA A 547 0.50 -25.39 5.86
C ALA A 547 1.48 -26.20 5.00
N ALA A 548 1.57 -25.91 3.69
CA ALA A 548 2.51 -26.57 2.80
C ALA A 548 3.98 -26.21 3.12
N VAL A 549 4.24 -24.95 3.49
CA VAL A 549 5.56 -24.50 3.94
C VAL A 549 5.91 -25.14 5.29
N GLU A 550 5.01 -25.17 6.26
CA GLU A 550 5.24 -25.84 7.55
C GLU A 550 5.55 -27.32 7.37
N ALA A 551 4.80 -28.02 6.51
CA ALA A 551 5.05 -29.41 6.18
C ALA A 551 6.41 -29.63 5.51
N MET A 552 6.84 -28.69 4.65
CA MET A 552 8.19 -28.68 4.06
C MET A 552 9.26 -28.50 5.14
N CYS A 553 9.09 -27.52 6.02
CA CYS A 553 10.03 -27.24 7.11
C CYS A 553 10.22 -28.46 8.04
N ALA A 554 9.14 -29.17 8.34
CA ALA A 554 9.17 -30.36 9.21
C ALA A 554 9.96 -31.55 8.61
N LYS A 555 10.13 -31.58 7.27
CA LYS A 555 10.91 -32.63 6.59
C LYS A 555 12.40 -32.28 6.50
N LEU A 556 12.80 -31.05 6.75
CA LEU A 556 14.21 -30.64 6.74
C LEU A 556 14.91 -31.11 8.02
N PRO A 557 16.08 -31.77 7.95
CA PRO A 557 16.86 -32.14 9.14
C PRO A 557 17.14 -30.91 10.04
N PRO A 558 17.20 -31.10 11.36
CA PRO A 558 17.46 -29.99 12.31
C PRO A 558 18.79 -29.26 12.06
N ASP A 559 19.80 -30.02 11.64
CA ASP A 559 21.17 -29.58 11.34
C ASP A 559 21.41 -29.34 9.83
N ALA A 560 20.35 -29.24 9.02
CA ALA A 560 20.47 -29.02 7.58
C ALA A 560 21.11 -27.67 7.25
N SER A 561 21.98 -27.65 6.23
CA SER A 561 22.34 -26.48 5.43
C SER A 561 21.82 -26.69 4.01
N VAL A 562 20.95 -25.79 3.56
CA VAL A 562 20.15 -25.98 2.35
C VAL A 562 20.80 -25.30 1.15
N LEU A 563 21.15 -26.08 0.14
CA LEU A 563 21.67 -25.65 -1.15
C LEU A 563 20.52 -25.67 -2.18
N ILE A 564 20.10 -24.53 -2.67
CA ILE A 564 19.02 -24.44 -3.66
C ILE A 564 19.64 -24.31 -5.04
N VAL A 565 19.41 -25.33 -5.87
CA VAL A 565 20.14 -25.49 -7.14
C VAL A 565 19.38 -24.98 -8.36
N GLU A 566 18.08 -24.73 -8.24
CA GLU A 566 17.23 -24.26 -9.32
C GLU A 566 16.76 -22.81 -9.03
N ARG A 567 16.72 -21.99 -10.10
CA ARG A 567 16.49 -20.54 -10.02
C ARG A 567 15.15 -20.16 -9.38
N VAL A 568 14.06 -20.73 -9.85
CA VAL A 568 12.71 -20.35 -9.38
C VAL A 568 12.51 -20.77 -7.93
N THR A 569 13.01 -21.94 -7.55
CA THR A 569 13.03 -22.42 -6.15
C THR A 569 13.91 -21.50 -5.30
N GLY A 570 15.08 -21.09 -5.80
CA GLY A 570 15.96 -20.16 -5.12
C GLY A 570 15.33 -18.80 -4.89
N ASP A 571 14.74 -18.21 -5.92
CA ASP A 571 14.09 -16.92 -5.85
C ASP A 571 12.91 -16.92 -4.85
N ARG A 572 12.16 -18.02 -4.76
CA ARG A 572 10.93 -18.12 -3.97
C ARG A 572 11.14 -18.63 -2.54
N PHE A 573 12.07 -19.57 -2.31
CA PHE A 573 12.15 -20.32 -1.07
C PHE A 573 13.40 -20.05 -0.23
N THR A 574 14.44 -19.38 -0.74
CA THR A 574 15.67 -19.13 0.05
C THR A 574 15.34 -18.44 1.38
N GLN A 575 14.53 -17.38 1.35
CA GLN A 575 14.15 -16.68 2.58
C GLN A 575 13.11 -17.45 3.40
N VAL A 576 12.20 -18.19 2.76
CA VAL A 576 11.24 -19.06 3.45
C VAL A 576 11.97 -20.09 4.31
N VAL A 577 12.97 -20.78 3.74
CA VAL A 577 13.79 -21.77 4.47
C VAL A 577 14.56 -21.12 5.61
N ARG A 578 15.13 -19.94 5.36
CA ARG A 578 15.89 -19.20 6.37
C ARG A 578 15.00 -18.65 7.49
N GLY A 579 13.90 -18.00 7.16
CA GLY A 579 13.05 -17.26 8.10
C GLY A 579 12.00 -18.12 8.79
N MET A 580 11.36 -19.05 8.07
CA MET A 580 10.26 -19.86 8.62
C MET A 580 10.70 -21.26 9.07
N CYS A 581 11.65 -21.89 8.33
CA CYS A 581 12.17 -23.19 8.74
C CYS A 581 13.37 -23.08 9.72
N ASP A 582 13.89 -21.88 9.95
CA ASP A 582 15.10 -21.59 10.74
C ASP A 582 16.30 -22.48 10.32
N ARG A 583 16.49 -22.64 9.03
CA ARG A 583 17.64 -23.39 8.47
C ARG A 583 18.50 -22.46 7.62
N PRO A 584 19.85 -22.55 7.71
CA PRO A 584 20.74 -21.88 6.78
C PRO A 584 20.38 -22.26 5.34
N ALA A 585 20.22 -21.27 4.46
CA ALA A 585 19.87 -21.48 3.07
C ALA A 585 20.64 -20.54 2.15
N ALA A 586 21.13 -21.09 1.05
CA ALA A 586 21.78 -20.35 -0.02
C ALA A 586 21.39 -20.93 -1.39
N GLN A 587 21.33 -20.08 -2.41
CA GLN A 587 21.28 -20.52 -3.80
C GLN A 587 22.70 -20.88 -4.23
N VAL A 588 22.84 -21.88 -5.09
CA VAL A 588 24.11 -22.18 -5.75
C VAL A 588 24.20 -21.39 -7.04
N ALA A 589 25.35 -20.76 -7.30
CA ALA A 589 25.60 -20.00 -8.52
C ALA A 589 25.40 -20.87 -9.77
N ARG A 590 24.77 -20.31 -10.77
CA ARG A 590 24.43 -21.00 -12.02
C ARG A 590 25.31 -20.52 -13.15
N PRO A 591 25.80 -21.41 -14.04
CA PRO A 591 26.63 -21.01 -15.13
C PRO A 591 25.81 -20.34 -16.24
N GLY A 592 26.26 -19.18 -16.70
CA GLY A 592 25.64 -18.46 -17.83
C GLY A 592 24.14 -18.18 -17.64
N GLU A 593 23.33 -18.59 -18.61
CA GLU A 593 21.87 -18.46 -18.60
C GLU A 593 21.13 -19.71 -18.06
N SER A 594 21.85 -20.71 -17.53
CA SER A 594 21.23 -21.92 -16.98
C SER A 594 20.33 -21.59 -15.79
N ASP A 595 19.17 -22.25 -15.74
CA ASP A 595 18.27 -22.19 -14.58
C ASP A 595 18.69 -23.16 -13.46
N VAL A 596 19.66 -24.07 -13.71
CA VAL A 596 20.14 -25.08 -12.74
C VAL A 596 21.65 -24.97 -12.56
N ALA A 597 22.11 -25.10 -11.31
CA ALA A 597 23.53 -25.11 -10.96
C ALA A 597 24.24 -26.37 -11.48
N SER A 598 25.55 -26.28 -11.71
CA SER A 598 26.35 -27.41 -12.18
C SER A 598 26.50 -28.45 -11.08
N GLU A 599 26.41 -29.74 -11.43
CA GLU A 599 26.52 -30.85 -10.48
C GLU A 599 27.86 -30.87 -9.72
N PRO A 600 29.05 -30.67 -10.37
CA PRO A 600 30.32 -30.65 -9.65
C PRO A 600 30.39 -29.60 -8.56
N GLU A 601 29.81 -28.42 -8.82
CA GLU A 601 29.80 -27.30 -7.88
C GLU A 601 28.91 -27.61 -6.66
N VAL A 602 27.75 -28.17 -6.89
CA VAL A 602 26.83 -28.58 -5.81
C VAL A 602 27.45 -29.64 -4.95
N ARG A 603 28.15 -30.66 -5.55
CA ARG A 603 28.87 -31.68 -4.81
C ARG A 603 30.00 -31.10 -3.95
N ARG A 604 30.79 -30.20 -4.52
CA ARG A 604 31.87 -29.52 -3.79
C ARG A 604 31.32 -28.75 -2.58
N LEU A 605 30.23 -28.02 -2.75
CA LEU A 605 29.57 -27.28 -1.65
C LEU A 605 28.95 -28.25 -0.62
N ALA A 606 28.38 -29.36 -1.03
CA ALA A 606 27.86 -30.38 -0.12
C ALA A 606 28.97 -31.00 0.76
N GLU A 607 30.16 -31.25 0.20
CA GLU A 607 31.34 -31.69 0.98
C GLU A 607 31.77 -30.66 2.00
N ARG A 608 31.77 -29.38 1.65
CA ARG A 608 32.07 -28.28 2.59
C ARG A 608 31.06 -28.19 3.73
N VAL A 609 29.77 -28.37 3.43
CA VAL A 609 28.71 -28.40 4.47
C VAL A 609 28.96 -29.55 5.43
N ARG A 610 29.34 -30.79 4.93
CA ARG A 610 29.69 -31.91 5.80
C ARG A 610 30.94 -31.63 6.64
N ALA A 611 31.96 -31.04 6.05
CA ALA A 611 33.16 -30.63 6.78
C ALA A 611 32.86 -29.62 7.90
N ALA A 612 31.82 -28.84 7.76
CA ALA A 612 31.29 -27.95 8.81
C ALA A 612 30.42 -28.70 9.85
N GLY A 613 30.32 -30.02 9.79
CA GLY A 613 29.53 -30.84 10.73
C GLY A 613 28.01 -30.73 10.53
N ARG A 614 27.56 -30.39 9.32
CA ARG A 614 26.14 -30.21 9.02
C ARG A 614 25.67 -31.17 7.89
N VAL A 615 24.36 -31.34 7.79
CA VAL A 615 23.73 -32.14 6.75
C VAL A 615 23.47 -31.30 5.51
N PRO A 616 24.12 -31.57 4.35
CA PRO A 616 23.78 -30.88 3.11
C PRO A 616 22.42 -31.34 2.61
N VAL A 617 21.55 -30.43 2.29
CA VAL A 617 20.24 -30.66 1.67
C VAL A 617 20.17 -29.92 0.36
N VAL A 618 19.82 -30.60 -0.73
CA VAL A 618 19.62 -30.00 -2.04
C VAL A 618 18.13 -29.82 -2.32
N LEU A 619 17.70 -28.61 -2.70
CA LEU A 619 16.31 -28.32 -3.08
C LEU A 619 16.22 -27.85 -4.54
N ALA A 620 15.15 -28.28 -5.24
CA ALA A 620 14.79 -27.81 -6.56
C ALA A 620 13.28 -27.97 -6.84
N ALA A 621 12.81 -27.47 -7.99
CA ALA A 621 11.41 -27.56 -8.40
C ALA A 621 10.99 -28.96 -8.89
N GLU A 622 11.93 -29.76 -9.41
CA GLU A 622 11.67 -31.02 -10.06
C GLU A 622 12.54 -32.16 -9.50
N ALA A 623 12.00 -33.39 -9.50
CA ALA A 623 12.72 -34.57 -9.03
C ALA A 623 14.02 -34.81 -9.79
N ALA A 624 14.02 -34.60 -11.11
CA ALA A 624 15.19 -34.78 -11.97
C ALA A 624 16.36 -33.88 -11.61
N GLN A 625 16.08 -32.70 -11.07
CA GLN A 625 17.09 -31.68 -10.71
C GLN A 625 17.83 -32.04 -9.40
N VAL A 626 17.21 -32.83 -8.53
CA VAL A 626 17.82 -33.29 -7.26
C VAL A 626 18.34 -34.73 -7.33
N ALA A 627 17.88 -35.52 -8.30
CA ALA A 627 18.26 -36.97 -8.48
C ALA A 627 19.77 -37.22 -8.55
N PRO A 628 20.63 -36.34 -9.15
CA PRO A 628 22.08 -36.54 -9.15
C PRO A 628 22.73 -36.57 -7.77
N TYR A 629 22.03 -36.04 -6.74
CA TYR A 629 22.57 -35.87 -5.39
C TYR A 629 22.07 -36.93 -4.39
N GLY A 630 21.02 -37.65 -4.72
CA GLY A 630 20.45 -38.69 -3.84
C GLY A 630 19.02 -39.04 -4.25
N SER A 631 18.36 -39.87 -3.44
CA SER A 631 16.98 -40.26 -3.71
C SER A 631 16.02 -39.03 -3.61
N PRO A 632 15.31 -38.68 -4.68
CA PRO A 632 14.37 -37.53 -4.66
C PRO A 632 13.21 -37.79 -3.71
N SER A 633 12.91 -36.81 -2.85
CA SER A 633 11.74 -36.80 -1.98
C SER A 633 10.95 -35.53 -2.21
N GLN A 634 9.66 -35.61 -2.47
CA GLN A 634 8.80 -34.44 -2.59
C GLN A 634 8.47 -33.87 -1.20
N VAL A 635 8.99 -32.69 -0.91
CA VAL A 635 8.79 -32.04 0.38
C VAL A 635 7.61 -31.09 0.38
N MET A 636 7.26 -30.54 -0.80
CA MET A 636 6.08 -29.69 -0.98
C MET A 636 5.37 -30.04 -2.29
N ALA A 637 4.05 -30.19 -2.20
CA ALA A 637 3.15 -30.30 -3.35
C ALA A 637 1.92 -29.46 -3.03
N LEU A 638 1.77 -28.33 -3.69
CA LEU A 638 0.64 -27.41 -3.50
C LEU A 638 -0.09 -27.19 -4.82
N VAL A 639 -1.41 -27.35 -4.79
CA VAL A 639 -2.32 -26.88 -5.83
C VAL A 639 -3.25 -25.88 -5.21
N ALA A 640 -3.18 -24.63 -5.66
CA ALA A 640 -3.93 -23.52 -5.15
C ALA A 640 -4.52 -22.69 -6.31
N ARG A 641 -5.21 -21.62 -5.98
CA ARG A 641 -5.67 -20.60 -6.92
C ARG A 641 -4.75 -19.39 -6.84
N GLN A 642 -4.55 -18.69 -7.96
CA GLN A 642 -3.92 -17.38 -8.03
C GLN A 642 -4.81 -16.42 -8.83
N ASP A 643 -4.55 -15.11 -8.70
CA ASP A 643 -5.22 -14.07 -9.48
C ASP A 643 -5.08 -14.30 -11.00
N GLU A 644 -6.06 -13.86 -11.76
CA GLU A 644 -6.20 -14.13 -13.20
C GLU A 644 -5.15 -13.45 -14.08
N ARG A 645 -4.56 -12.36 -13.69
CA ARG A 645 -3.58 -11.60 -14.49
C ARG A 645 -4.10 -11.09 -15.82
N SER A 646 -5.21 -10.34 -15.80
CA SER A 646 -5.73 -9.65 -16.98
C SER A 646 -4.89 -8.44 -17.36
N LEU A 647 -4.81 -8.08 -18.65
CA LEU A 647 -4.09 -6.91 -19.16
C LEU A 647 -4.99 -5.80 -19.68
N THR A 648 -6.09 -6.16 -20.36
CA THR A 648 -6.96 -5.23 -21.10
C THR A 648 -8.39 -5.14 -20.55
N GLU A 649 -8.70 -5.92 -19.53
CA GLU A 649 -10.01 -5.95 -18.88
C GLU A 649 -9.89 -6.20 -17.38
N ALA A 650 -10.99 -6.00 -16.65
CA ALA A 650 -11.03 -6.32 -15.24
C ALA A 650 -10.97 -7.83 -15.02
N PRO A 651 -10.17 -8.33 -14.05
CA PRO A 651 -10.11 -9.76 -13.79
C PRO A 651 -11.46 -10.29 -13.30
N ASN A 652 -11.88 -11.42 -13.85
CA ASN A 652 -13.19 -12.03 -13.56
C ASN A 652 -13.07 -13.47 -13.04
N GLY A 653 -11.87 -13.94 -12.75
CA GLY A 653 -11.63 -15.30 -12.31
C GLY A 653 -10.30 -15.50 -11.61
N THR A 654 -9.88 -16.75 -11.52
CA THR A 654 -8.61 -17.16 -10.95
C THR A 654 -8.00 -18.28 -11.79
N TRP A 655 -6.66 -18.34 -11.82
CA TRP A 655 -5.91 -19.42 -12.47
C TRP A 655 -5.48 -20.47 -11.46
N THR A 656 -5.13 -21.67 -11.93
CA THR A 656 -4.53 -22.70 -11.11
C THR A 656 -3.06 -22.40 -10.91
N LEU A 657 -2.62 -22.42 -9.64
CA LEU A 657 -1.22 -22.35 -9.23
C LEU A 657 -0.77 -23.73 -8.77
N ARG A 658 0.35 -24.20 -9.31
CA ARG A 658 1.02 -25.41 -8.84
C ARG A 658 2.42 -25.06 -8.35
N MET A 659 2.78 -25.54 -7.18
CA MET A 659 4.13 -25.41 -6.64
C MET A 659 4.60 -26.76 -6.10
N ASN A 660 5.76 -27.19 -6.58
CA ASN A 660 6.44 -28.37 -6.12
C ASN A 660 7.82 -28.01 -5.61
N VAL A 661 8.25 -28.65 -4.54
CA VAL A 661 9.64 -28.61 -4.08
C VAL A 661 10.09 -30.04 -3.81
N TRP A 662 11.21 -30.39 -4.40
CA TRP A 662 11.87 -31.70 -4.24
C TRP A 662 13.17 -31.51 -3.48
N MET A 663 13.51 -32.53 -2.69
CA MET A 663 14.68 -32.58 -1.84
C MET A 663 15.50 -33.84 -2.13
N ALA A 664 16.81 -33.70 -2.08
CA ALA A 664 17.71 -34.87 -1.92
C ALA A 664 18.75 -34.55 -0.83
N ILE A 665 19.18 -35.57 -0.11
CA ILE A 665 20.30 -35.49 0.83
C ILE A 665 21.48 -36.20 0.15
N PRO A 666 22.53 -35.44 -0.26
CA PRO A 666 23.70 -36.03 -0.89
C PRO A 666 24.31 -37.09 0.01
N GLY A 667 24.56 -38.27 -0.54
CA GLY A 667 25.29 -39.35 0.15
C GLY A 667 26.73 -38.95 0.47
N PRO A 668 27.46 -39.72 1.33
CA PRO A 668 28.85 -39.46 1.67
C PRO A 668 29.78 -39.55 0.47
#